data_98ab349aa30a65adb9368ef45e2ee619
#
_entry.id   98ab349aa30a65adb9368ef45e2ee619
#
_cell.length_a   1.000
_cell.length_b   1.000
_cell.length_c   1.000
_cell.angle_alpha   90.00
_cell.angle_beta   90.00
_cell.angle_gamma   90.00
#
_symmetry.space_group_name_H-M   'P 1'
#
loop_
_entity.id
_entity.type
_entity.pdbx_description
1 polymer ?
#
loop_
_entity_poly.entity_id
_entity_poly.type
_entity_poly.pdbx_seq_one_letter_code
_entity_poly.pdbx_strand_id
1 'polypeptide(L)'
;MGNYANWKTFHSQPPYPAQSGKWGRWIHDEFMTDLALAYDLIRTSDAFEAAGAGSGAAVRRRIETDLFRAQVELVRSYDRYVGASGQNGTAAGLIAIGRAIEEPDYVHDGVARFRDAFTEWFFADGMLVSGSPAYTVQMLMALESPIQMAQGYSDPPGYVHPGDGLHFERLDLGATSAALDRSRSVLASLRLPDGRYAPIHDSWARKPFTQVQPPRESRPVLLPAAGHAVLGRGTGAEQAQVHLHFGDHAGHAHADELTLGLFAHGREMLGEIGYSHTKLRPWAMSALAHNTVIVDRFNQAVTRGWLPLSWARLDRFEKDGPAPGEAVFGRLLAYDTEDAGVQVVEAEAVRASQAFVPGLKEYRRLVALVGLSPSDAYVVDVFRVGGGREHLWAAHGSVDREQKIVASLPLQPQDGTLLGPGTAYAAGRDPELDSESFKGAVFGLVDGLSSASTAGAWSAAWRYVDDPRLGLSLTMLGGAGRRIVVGRAPSVVPAGEDNAKVDDFRMPLLLVEDRNDESVFVAVWEPFRDRPRITSVRPLEFRGDAGRTVGLAVETAGRTDYILVDPDGGGMRATTDGISFQGRFGLISERRGKPLSMHLDGGTLLAKGRRELRGRPGLEVKIVGLRREAGNEYFETDVELAGGAALRKRWLLHLRPDGRTRAYRILDVRTSVGRSLILPEGGTGLEAVKGPAGPGKYRDVYFPHSGFDGGLGTFRILESAWTKD
;
A
#
# COMPACT_ATOMS: atom_id res chain seq x y z
N MET A 1 -23.56 16.46 36.81
CA MET A 1 -23.93 17.19 35.57
C MET A 1 -23.51 18.66 35.53
N GLY A 2 -23.47 19.41 36.62
CA GLY A 2 -23.07 20.83 36.61
C GLY A 2 -21.67 21.15 36.11
N ASN A 3 -20.74 20.19 36.08
CA ASN A 3 -19.37 20.42 35.63
C ASN A 3 -19.17 20.25 34.11
N TYR A 4 -20.10 19.65 33.39
CA TYR A 4 -19.95 19.42 31.95
C TYR A 4 -20.20 20.66 31.09
N ALA A 5 -20.99 21.61 31.55
CA ALA A 5 -21.17 22.89 30.85
C ALA A 5 -19.85 23.69 30.72
N ASN A 6 -18.84 23.36 31.53
CA ASN A 6 -17.53 24.01 31.50
C ASN A 6 -16.50 23.30 30.57
N TRP A 7 -16.88 22.28 29.85
CA TRP A 7 -15.97 21.55 28.97
C TRP A 7 -15.51 22.39 27.76
N LYS A 8 -16.21 23.43 27.37
CA LYS A 8 -15.69 24.44 26.43
C LYS A 8 -14.34 25.03 26.88
N THR A 9 -14.16 25.19 28.18
CA THR A 9 -12.93 25.74 28.76
C THR A 9 -11.85 24.70 28.97
N PHE A 10 -12.22 23.43 29.11
CA PHE A 10 -11.27 22.33 29.35
C PHE A 10 -10.34 22.09 28.13
N HIS A 11 -10.81 22.32 26.91
CA HIS A 11 -10.05 22.15 25.68
C HIS A 11 -9.22 23.37 25.28
N SER A 12 -9.48 24.54 25.87
CA SER A 12 -8.81 25.80 25.50
C SER A 12 -7.82 26.33 26.56
N GLN A 13 -7.72 25.66 27.74
CA GLN A 13 -6.86 26.15 28.81
C GLN A 13 -5.55 25.35 28.95
N PRO A 14 -4.40 26.02 29.19
CA PRO A 14 -3.18 25.36 29.65
C PRO A 14 -3.43 24.57 30.95
N PRO A 15 -2.84 23.38 31.16
CA PRO A 15 -1.55 22.96 30.65
C PRO A 15 -1.59 21.97 29.46
N TYR A 16 -2.72 21.81 28.78
CA TYR A 16 -2.79 20.86 27.67
C TYR A 16 -2.29 21.51 26.38
N PRO A 17 -1.12 21.10 25.85
CA PRO A 17 -0.68 21.56 24.55
C PRO A 17 -1.68 21.12 23.48
N ALA A 18 -1.74 21.84 22.36
CA ALA A 18 -2.67 21.57 21.26
C ALA A 18 -2.71 20.09 20.80
N GLN A 19 -1.67 19.34 21.08
CA GLN A 19 -1.58 17.90 20.80
C GLN A 19 -2.38 17.02 21.78
N SER A 20 -2.47 17.37 23.05
CA SER A 20 -3.29 16.62 24.02
C SER A 20 -4.78 16.89 23.84
N GLY A 21 -5.15 18.04 23.30
CA GLY A 21 -6.52 18.36 22.91
C GLY A 21 -7.10 17.40 21.87
N LYS A 22 -6.26 16.81 21.01
CA LYS A 22 -6.67 15.84 19.99
C LYS A 22 -7.24 14.55 20.57
N TRP A 23 -6.54 13.92 21.50
CA TRP A 23 -6.99 12.68 22.16
C TRP A 23 -8.17 12.92 23.09
N GLY A 24 -8.18 14.06 23.77
CA GLY A 24 -9.30 14.46 24.61
C GLY A 24 -10.60 14.64 23.82
N ARG A 25 -10.52 15.19 22.60
CA ARG A 25 -11.68 15.35 21.71
C ARG A 25 -12.27 13.99 21.31
N TRP A 26 -11.45 13.04 20.90
CA TRP A 26 -11.91 11.72 20.50
C TRP A 26 -12.68 11.00 21.61
N ILE A 27 -12.12 10.92 22.82
CA ILE A 27 -12.79 10.31 23.97
C ILE A 27 -14.08 11.05 24.31
N HIS A 28 -14.09 12.37 24.19
CA HIS A 28 -15.24 13.20 24.44
C HIS A 28 -16.39 12.92 23.47
N ASP A 29 -16.11 12.78 22.19
CA ASP A 29 -17.12 12.55 21.16
C ASP A 29 -17.78 11.16 21.33
N GLU A 30 -17.03 10.12 21.68
CA GLU A 30 -17.59 8.81 22.01
C GLU A 30 -18.47 8.87 23.27
N PHE A 31 -18.02 9.55 24.32
CA PHE A 31 -18.79 9.71 25.56
C PHE A 31 -20.11 10.46 25.34
N MET A 32 -20.17 11.43 24.41
CA MET A 32 -21.39 12.14 24.07
C MET A 32 -22.45 11.24 23.44
N THR A 33 -22.05 10.25 22.65
CA THR A 33 -22.97 9.23 22.12
C THR A 33 -23.65 8.47 23.25
N ASP A 34 -22.89 7.99 24.21
CA ASP A 34 -23.41 7.24 25.38
C ASP A 34 -24.33 8.10 26.25
N LEU A 35 -23.99 9.38 26.46
CA LEU A 35 -24.84 10.30 27.19
C LEU A 35 -26.18 10.58 26.47
N ALA A 36 -26.15 10.73 25.15
CA ALA A 36 -27.38 10.93 24.37
C ALA A 36 -28.28 9.70 24.44
N LEU A 37 -27.71 8.49 24.32
CA LEU A 37 -28.45 7.25 24.48
C LEU A 37 -29.04 7.09 25.90
N ALA A 38 -28.25 7.39 26.93
CA ALA A 38 -28.73 7.35 28.31
C ALA A 38 -29.86 8.36 28.53
N TYR A 39 -29.75 9.56 27.98
CA TYR A 39 -30.81 10.57 28.06
C TYR A 39 -32.08 10.13 27.35
N ASP A 40 -32.01 9.59 26.13
CA ASP A 40 -33.14 9.11 25.37
C ASP A 40 -33.95 8.06 26.13
N LEU A 41 -33.26 7.14 26.83
CA LEU A 41 -33.90 6.12 27.65
C LEU A 41 -34.71 6.68 28.84
N ILE A 42 -34.33 7.83 29.39
CA ILE A 42 -34.93 8.38 30.62
C ILE A 42 -35.70 9.67 30.39
N ARG A 43 -35.64 10.31 29.22
CA ARG A 43 -36.21 11.66 28.96
C ARG A 43 -37.72 11.76 29.20
N THR A 44 -38.44 10.66 29.07
CA THR A 44 -39.87 10.56 29.29
C THR A 44 -40.23 10.01 30.67
N SER A 45 -39.24 9.68 31.52
CA SER A 45 -39.50 9.12 32.84
C SER A 45 -39.79 10.19 33.91
N ASP A 46 -40.50 9.83 34.97
CA ASP A 46 -40.76 10.67 36.13
C ASP A 46 -39.50 10.96 36.99
N ALA A 47 -38.34 10.34 36.64
CA ALA A 47 -37.09 10.49 37.39
C ALA A 47 -36.64 11.96 37.52
N PHE A 48 -36.95 12.79 36.52
CA PHE A 48 -36.61 14.22 36.56
C PHE A 48 -37.48 14.98 37.54
N GLU A 49 -38.72 14.57 37.78
CA GLU A 49 -39.63 15.22 38.72
C GLU A 49 -39.24 14.90 40.17
N ALA A 50 -38.70 13.72 40.43
CA ALA A 50 -38.26 13.28 41.74
C ALA A 50 -36.94 13.93 42.22
N ALA A 51 -36.17 14.53 41.33
CA ALA A 51 -34.83 15.07 41.64
C ALA A 51 -34.78 16.40 42.42
N GLY A 52 -35.96 17.00 42.79
CA GLY A 52 -36.06 18.10 43.73
C GLY A 52 -35.40 19.44 43.37
N ALA A 53 -34.76 19.53 42.21
CA ALA A 53 -33.96 20.70 41.79
C ALA A 53 -34.68 21.63 40.79
N GLY A 54 -35.97 21.85 40.96
CA GLY A 54 -36.82 22.56 40.02
C GLY A 54 -37.76 21.63 39.26
N SER A 55 -38.61 22.13 38.38
CA SER A 55 -39.45 21.26 37.58
C SER A 55 -38.62 20.36 36.68
N GLY A 56 -38.98 19.09 36.50
CA GLY A 56 -38.26 18.16 35.63
C GLY A 56 -38.06 18.70 34.22
N ALA A 57 -38.99 19.54 33.74
CA ALA A 57 -38.88 20.30 32.50
C ALA A 57 -37.68 21.28 32.48
N ALA A 58 -37.31 21.87 33.62
CA ALA A 58 -36.16 22.77 33.70
C ALA A 58 -34.83 21.96 33.65
N VAL A 59 -34.79 20.80 34.28
CA VAL A 59 -33.65 19.92 34.23
C VAL A 59 -33.41 19.38 32.81
N ARG A 60 -34.47 18.90 32.14
CA ARG A 60 -34.41 18.48 30.73
C ARG A 60 -33.90 19.59 29.84
N ARG A 61 -34.46 20.81 29.89
CA ARG A 61 -33.96 21.96 29.12
C ARG A 61 -32.49 22.25 29.35
N ARG A 62 -32.00 22.18 30.58
CA ARG A 62 -30.57 22.38 30.87
C ARG A 62 -29.71 21.33 30.23
N ILE A 63 -30.11 20.05 30.26
CA ILE A 63 -29.38 18.98 29.60
C ILE A 63 -29.36 19.22 28.08
N GLU A 64 -30.50 19.51 27.49
CA GLU A 64 -30.60 19.72 26.05
C GLU A 64 -29.85 20.96 25.59
N THR A 65 -29.92 22.07 26.32
CA THR A 65 -29.33 23.36 25.93
C THR A 65 -27.85 23.45 26.35
N ASP A 66 -27.57 23.21 27.66
CA ASP A 66 -26.26 23.52 28.21
C ASP A 66 -25.24 22.36 27.97
N LEU A 67 -25.74 21.16 27.66
CA LEU A 67 -24.92 20.01 27.38
C LEU A 67 -24.98 19.69 25.86
N PHE A 68 -26.12 19.22 25.33
CA PHE A 68 -26.16 18.67 23.98
C PHE A 68 -26.02 19.73 22.89
N ARG A 69 -26.82 20.80 22.92
CA ARG A 69 -26.69 21.90 21.91
C ARG A 69 -25.32 22.56 22.01
N ALA A 70 -24.83 22.80 23.23
CA ALA A 70 -23.48 23.34 23.43
C ALA A 70 -22.38 22.43 22.89
N GLN A 71 -22.57 21.10 22.99
CA GLN A 71 -21.66 20.13 22.41
C GLN A 71 -21.68 20.15 20.88
N VAL A 72 -22.87 20.21 20.28
CA VAL A 72 -23.01 20.30 18.82
C VAL A 72 -22.36 21.59 18.29
N GLU A 73 -22.56 22.73 18.94
CA GLU A 73 -21.90 23.97 18.56
C GLU A 73 -20.39 23.90 18.68
N LEU A 74 -19.89 23.23 19.71
CA LEU A 74 -18.46 22.97 19.84
C LEU A 74 -17.94 22.10 18.71
N VAL A 75 -18.62 21.00 18.36
CA VAL A 75 -18.28 20.10 17.25
C VAL A 75 -18.33 20.83 15.91
N ARG A 76 -19.35 21.68 15.68
CA ARG A 76 -19.46 22.49 14.47
C ARG A 76 -18.35 23.54 14.35
N SER A 77 -17.82 24.01 15.48
CA SER A 77 -16.68 24.95 15.51
C SER A 77 -15.34 24.28 15.19
N TYR A 78 -15.26 22.94 15.27
CA TYR A 78 -14.06 22.23 14.86
C TYR A 78 -13.97 22.21 13.35
N ASP A 79 -12.77 22.40 12.86
CA ASP A 79 -12.46 22.04 11.50
C ASP A 79 -12.85 20.56 11.24
N ARG A 80 -13.42 20.25 10.09
CA ARG A 80 -13.97 18.93 9.74
C ARG A 80 -12.99 17.76 9.91
N TYR A 81 -11.72 18.06 10.15
CA TYR A 81 -10.59 17.14 10.02
C TYR A 81 -9.96 16.71 11.34
N VAL A 82 -10.75 16.30 12.29
CA VAL A 82 -10.25 15.72 13.55
C VAL A 82 -9.94 14.23 13.37
N GLY A 83 -8.95 13.85 12.55
CA GLY A 83 -8.52 12.45 12.38
C GLY A 83 -9.64 11.44 12.09
N ALA A 84 -9.35 10.44 11.28
CA ALA A 84 -10.36 9.50 10.78
C ALA A 84 -11.24 8.86 11.87
N SER A 85 -10.64 8.43 12.98
CA SER A 85 -11.38 7.83 14.11
C SER A 85 -12.22 8.84 14.89
N GLY A 86 -11.71 10.07 15.08
CA GLY A 86 -12.44 11.13 15.78
C GLY A 86 -13.68 11.61 15.02
N GLN A 87 -13.63 11.65 13.68
CA GLN A 87 -14.80 12.01 12.88
C GLN A 87 -15.96 11.02 13.03
N ASN A 88 -15.65 9.74 13.19
CA ASN A 88 -16.70 8.72 13.35
C ASN A 88 -17.42 8.82 14.69
N GLY A 89 -16.67 9.09 15.77
CA GLY A 89 -17.25 9.42 17.07
C GLY A 89 -18.11 10.67 17.01
N THR A 90 -17.63 11.71 16.35
CA THR A 90 -18.36 12.95 16.11
C THR A 90 -19.64 12.71 15.30
N ALA A 91 -19.59 11.93 14.22
CA ALA A 91 -20.75 11.59 13.41
C ALA A 91 -21.80 10.84 14.23
N ALA A 92 -21.37 9.82 15.00
CA ALA A 92 -22.26 9.07 15.88
C ALA A 92 -22.91 9.94 16.96
N GLY A 93 -22.11 10.81 17.61
CA GLY A 93 -22.58 11.74 18.62
C GLY A 93 -23.64 12.74 18.10
N LEU A 94 -23.40 13.31 16.93
CA LEU A 94 -24.35 14.21 16.26
C LEU A 94 -25.69 13.50 15.97
N ILE A 95 -25.64 12.28 15.40
CA ILE A 95 -26.84 11.49 15.10
C ILE A 95 -27.58 11.13 16.40
N ALA A 96 -26.87 10.66 17.43
CA ALA A 96 -27.47 10.27 18.69
C ALA A 96 -28.13 11.45 19.41
N ILE A 97 -27.45 12.61 19.48
CA ILE A 97 -28.00 13.82 20.06
C ILE A 97 -29.21 14.29 19.26
N GLY A 98 -29.10 14.37 17.92
CA GLY A 98 -30.19 14.81 17.05
C GLY A 98 -31.47 13.98 17.23
N ARG A 99 -31.34 12.68 17.38
CA ARG A 99 -32.45 11.77 17.68
C ARG A 99 -33.02 11.99 19.09
N ALA A 100 -32.13 12.10 20.09
CA ALA A 100 -32.54 12.22 21.49
C ALA A 100 -33.27 13.52 21.83
N ILE A 101 -32.96 14.62 21.14
CA ILE A 101 -33.60 15.93 21.36
C ILE A 101 -34.45 16.40 20.19
N GLU A 102 -34.75 15.51 19.23
CA GLU A 102 -35.63 15.75 18.08
C GLU A 102 -35.18 16.90 17.17
N GLU A 103 -33.86 17.00 16.92
CA GLU A 103 -33.21 17.97 16.04
C GLU A 103 -32.68 17.32 14.76
N PRO A 104 -33.46 17.27 13.68
CA PRO A 104 -33.07 16.59 12.44
C PRO A 104 -31.82 17.16 11.79
N ASP A 105 -31.54 18.47 11.90
CA ASP A 105 -30.32 19.09 11.39
C ASP A 105 -29.06 18.42 11.92
N TYR A 106 -29.06 17.96 13.17
CA TYR A 106 -27.90 17.29 13.78
C TYR A 106 -27.70 15.89 13.21
N VAL A 107 -28.79 15.21 12.89
CA VAL A 107 -28.72 13.89 12.22
C VAL A 107 -28.16 14.05 10.82
N HIS A 108 -28.62 15.06 10.06
CA HIS A 108 -28.09 15.37 8.73
C HIS A 108 -26.60 15.71 8.76
N ASP A 109 -26.15 16.52 9.72
CA ASP A 109 -24.74 16.82 9.93
C ASP A 109 -23.89 15.55 10.17
N GLY A 110 -24.38 14.66 11.04
CA GLY A 110 -23.71 13.41 11.33
C GLY A 110 -23.62 12.47 10.12
N VAL A 111 -24.70 12.40 9.34
CA VAL A 111 -24.75 11.61 8.09
C VAL A 111 -23.79 12.18 7.04
N ALA A 112 -23.76 13.51 6.90
CA ALA A 112 -22.82 14.18 5.99
C ALA A 112 -21.35 13.83 6.35
N ARG A 113 -20.99 13.95 7.64
CA ARG A 113 -19.65 13.61 8.12
C ARG A 113 -19.29 12.13 7.90
N PHE A 114 -20.23 11.23 8.10
CA PHE A 114 -20.05 9.81 7.76
C PHE A 114 -19.73 9.59 6.28
N ARG A 115 -20.45 10.29 5.39
CA ARG A 115 -20.22 10.18 3.94
C ARG A 115 -18.90 10.81 3.51
N ASP A 116 -18.58 11.96 4.05
CA ASP A 116 -17.36 12.70 3.75
C ASP A 116 -16.12 11.89 4.18
N ALA A 117 -16.20 11.09 5.25
CA ALA A 117 -15.09 10.27 5.72
C ALA A 117 -14.51 9.35 4.63
N PHE A 118 -15.34 8.84 3.72
CA PHE A 118 -14.89 7.96 2.64
C PHE A 118 -14.13 8.67 1.52
N THR A 119 -14.38 9.95 1.29
CA THR A 119 -13.60 10.72 0.33
C THR A 119 -12.33 11.31 0.95
N GLU A 120 -12.38 11.67 2.22
CA GLU A 120 -11.29 12.35 2.92
C GLU A 120 -10.21 11.40 3.44
N TRP A 121 -10.62 10.21 3.88
CA TRP A 121 -9.75 9.27 4.61
C TRP A 121 -9.50 7.95 3.91
N PHE A 122 -10.03 7.78 2.71
CA PHE A 122 -9.82 6.56 1.94
C PHE A 122 -9.33 6.86 0.53
N PHE A 123 -8.51 5.98 0.04
CA PHE A 123 -8.19 5.91 -1.38
C PHE A 123 -9.40 5.45 -2.20
N ALA A 124 -9.40 5.71 -3.50
CA ALA A 124 -10.48 5.32 -4.41
C ALA A 124 -10.76 3.81 -4.43
N ASP A 125 -9.76 2.97 -4.14
CA ASP A 125 -9.90 1.52 -4.00
C ASP A 125 -10.44 1.07 -2.65
N GLY A 126 -10.63 1.99 -1.70
CA GLY A 126 -11.21 1.72 -0.40
C GLY A 126 -10.20 1.42 0.72
N MET A 127 -8.91 1.52 0.46
CA MET A 127 -7.89 1.45 1.51
C MET A 127 -7.83 2.75 2.30
N LEU A 128 -7.64 2.68 3.62
CA LEU A 128 -7.42 3.86 4.45
C LEU A 128 -6.12 4.56 4.05
N VAL A 129 -6.06 5.89 4.19
CA VAL A 129 -4.91 6.76 3.85
C VAL A 129 -3.57 6.32 4.42
N SER A 130 -3.57 5.58 5.53
CA SER A 130 -2.36 5.02 6.12
C SER A 130 -1.75 3.85 5.33
N GLY A 131 -2.47 3.29 4.35
CA GLY A 131 -2.08 2.05 3.67
C GLY A 131 -2.05 0.81 4.58
N SER A 132 -2.42 0.95 5.86
CA SER A 132 -2.36 -0.11 6.85
C SER A 132 -3.66 -0.91 6.93
N PRO A 133 -3.65 -2.24 6.67
CA PRO A 133 -4.82 -3.10 6.88
C PRO A 133 -5.36 -3.04 8.31
N ALA A 134 -4.50 -3.02 9.34
CA ALA A 134 -4.94 -2.99 10.73
C ALA A 134 -5.69 -1.69 11.06
N TYR A 135 -5.20 -0.54 10.60
CA TYR A 135 -5.89 0.73 10.78
C TYR A 135 -7.14 0.83 9.93
N THR A 136 -7.18 0.21 8.76
CA THR A 136 -8.41 0.10 7.96
C THR A 136 -9.48 -0.70 8.71
N VAL A 137 -9.12 -1.83 9.37
CA VAL A 137 -10.04 -2.59 10.24
C VAL A 137 -10.56 -1.73 11.37
N GLN A 138 -9.67 -1.03 12.10
CA GLN A 138 -10.08 -0.16 13.21
C GLN A 138 -11.02 0.94 12.74
N MET A 139 -10.74 1.54 11.58
CA MET A 139 -11.62 2.56 11.00
C MET A 139 -13.00 1.99 10.65
N LEU A 140 -13.06 0.81 10.04
CA LEU A 140 -14.35 0.16 9.73
C LEU A 140 -15.13 -0.18 11.00
N MET A 141 -14.46 -0.60 12.07
CA MET A 141 -15.11 -0.81 13.38
C MET A 141 -15.65 0.52 13.95
N ALA A 142 -14.91 1.60 13.85
CA ALA A 142 -15.37 2.92 14.30
C ALA A 142 -16.57 3.45 13.49
N LEU A 143 -16.67 3.09 12.21
CA LEU A 143 -17.82 3.44 11.34
C LEU A 143 -19.11 2.69 11.72
N GLU A 144 -19.04 1.60 12.49
CA GLU A 144 -20.23 0.87 12.94
C GLU A 144 -21.10 1.74 13.86
N SER A 145 -20.51 2.59 14.69
CA SER A 145 -21.27 3.44 15.63
C SER A 145 -22.22 4.41 14.92
N PRO A 146 -21.80 5.26 13.96
CA PRO A 146 -22.74 6.12 13.22
C PRO A 146 -23.77 5.31 12.41
N ILE A 147 -23.41 4.12 11.89
CA ILE A 147 -24.36 3.26 11.18
C ILE A 147 -25.48 2.81 12.15
N GLN A 148 -25.12 2.35 13.35
CA GLN A 148 -26.08 1.93 14.37
C GLN A 148 -26.95 3.11 14.84
N MET A 149 -26.34 4.26 15.07
CA MET A 149 -27.08 5.45 15.51
C MET A 149 -28.08 5.96 14.46
N ALA A 150 -27.77 5.79 13.17
CA ALA A 150 -28.65 6.21 12.07
C ALA A 150 -29.76 5.20 11.75
N GLN A 151 -29.60 3.93 12.17
CA GLN A 151 -30.48 2.84 11.75
C GLN A 151 -31.96 3.12 12.00
N GLY A 152 -32.76 3.03 10.93
CA GLY A 152 -34.21 3.20 10.95
C GLY A 152 -34.68 4.63 11.21
N TYR A 153 -33.81 5.62 11.26
CA TYR A 153 -34.18 7.01 11.43
C TYR A 153 -35.05 7.52 10.25
N SER A 154 -36.08 8.31 10.57
CA SER A 154 -36.86 9.05 9.60
C SER A 154 -36.98 10.48 10.08
N ASP A 155 -36.89 11.44 9.16
CA ASP A 155 -37.17 12.84 9.44
C ASP A 155 -38.63 13.08 9.83
N PRO A 156 -38.92 14.12 10.57
CA PRO A 156 -40.31 14.54 10.82
C PRO A 156 -41.06 14.77 9.52
N PRO A 157 -42.41 14.51 9.48
CA PRO A 157 -43.20 14.75 8.29
C PRO A 157 -43.05 16.17 7.79
N GLY A 158 -42.72 16.33 6.48
CA GLY A 158 -42.55 17.62 5.82
C GLY A 158 -41.21 18.31 6.08
N TYR A 159 -40.33 17.75 6.88
CA TYR A 159 -38.97 18.29 7.02
C TYR A 159 -38.14 17.97 5.77
N VAL A 160 -37.45 18.98 5.27
CA VAL A 160 -36.43 18.87 4.21
C VAL A 160 -35.22 19.67 4.68
N HIS A 161 -34.08 19.05 4.73
CA HIS A 161 -32.85 19.68 5.25
C HIS A 161 -32.45 20.88 4.37
N PRO A 162 -32.28 22.08 4.94
CA PRO A 162 -32.08 23.31 4.17
C PRO A 162 -30.76 23.36 3.43
N GLY A 163 -29.75 22.62 3.87
CA GLY A 163 -28.39 22.63 3.29
C GLY A 163 -28.27 21.80 2.02
N ASP A 164 -28.84 20.59 1.99
CA ASP A 164 -28.70 19.63 0.90
C ASP A 164 -30.00 19.21 0.22
N GLY A 165 -31.16 19.66 0.75
CA GLY A 165 -32.46 19.33 0.22
C GLY A 165 -32.89 17.87 0.43
N LEU A 166 -32.23 17.12 1.31
CA LEU A 166 -32.56 15.74 1.56
C LEU A 166 -33.66 15.58 2.60
N HIS A 167 -34.39 14.47 2.49
CA HIS A 167 -35.34 13.95 3.47
C HIS A 167 -34.96 12.45 3.69
N PHE A 168 -34.76 12.06 4.92
CA PHE A 168 -34.46 10.67 5.25
C PHE A 168 -35.74 9.92 5.62
N GLU A 169 -35.87 8.72 5.08
CA GLU A 169 -36.91 7.76 5.45
C GLU A 169 -36.29 6.38 5.67
N ARG A 170 -36.46 5.87 6.89
CA ARG A 170 -35.91 4.56 7.31
C ARG A 170 -34.44 4.39 6.96
N LEU A 171 -33.64 5.39 7.33
CA LEU A 171 -32.21 5.49 6.96
C LEU A 171 -31.44 4.22 7.33
N ASP A 172 -30.65 3.71 6.40
CA ASP A 172 -29.70 2.63 6.57
C ASP A 172 -28.38 3.00 5.90
N LEU A 173 -27.46 3.54 6.68
CA LEU A 173 -26.15 3.97 6.18
C LEU A 173 -25.30 2.76 5.76
N GLY A 174 -25.44 1.62 6.42
CA GLY A 174 -24.68 0.41 6.12
C GLY A 174 -25.02 -0.18 4.75
N ALA A 175 -26.32 -0.26 4.44
CA ALA A 175 -26.82 -0.84 3.19
C ALA A 175 -26.61 0.08 1.98
N THR A 176 -26.48 1.39 2.19
CA THR A 176 -26.40 2.38 1.10
C THR A 176 -24.98 2.83 0.78
N SER A 177 -23.95 2.33 1.48
CA SER A 177 -22.58 2.78 1.33
C SER A 177 -21.73 1.83 0.47
N ALA A 178 -21.70 2.07 -0.86
CA ALA A 178 -20.77 1.36 -1.76
C ALA A 178 -19.29 1.55 -1.39
N ALA A 179 -18.94 2.64 -0.72
CA ALA A 179 -17.59 2.91 -0.24
C ALA A 179 -17.19 1.97 0.91
N LEU A 180 -18.13 1.69 1.82
CA LEU A 180 -17.93 0.70 2.89
C LEU A 180 -17.68 -0.70 2.34
N ASP A 181 -18.43 -1.10 1.32
CA ASP A 181 -18.25 -2.39 0.65
C ASP A 181 -16.90 -2.48 -0.08
N ARG A 182 -16.45 -1.40 -0.72
CA ARG A 182 -15.10 -1.35 -1.29
C ARG A 182 -14.02 -1.57 -0.23
N SER A 183 -14.12 -0.89 0.91
CA SER A 183 -13.14 -1.03 2.00
C SER A 183 -13.12 -2.45 2.60
N ARG A 184 -14.29 -3.08 2.75
CA ARG A 184 -14.38 -4.49 3.16
C ARG A 184 -13.76 -5.43 2.13
N SER A 185 -13.96 -5.16 0.85
CA SER A 185 -13.40 -5.95 -0.26
C SER A 185 -11.88 -5.82 -0.33
N VAL A 186 -11.34 -4.63 -0.14
CA VAL A 186 -9.90 -4.39 -0.06
C VAL A 186 -9.26 -5.20 1.05
N LEU A 187 -9.83 -5.18 2.25
CA LEU A 187 -9.33 -5.98 3.36
C LEU A 187 -9.38 -7.49 3.05
N ALA A 188 -10.46 -7.95 2.41
CA ALA A 188 -10.56 -9.36 2.00
C ALA A 188 -9.46 -9.76 1.02
N SER A 189 -9.02 -8.84 0.16
CA SER A 189 -7.98 -9.07 -0.85
C SER A 189 -6.55 -9.10 -0.29
N LEU A 190 -6.34 -8.54 0.91
CA LEU A 190 -5.05 -8.49 1.59
C LEU A 190 -4.87 -9.59 2.66
N ARG A 191 -5.65 -10.65 2.60
CA ARG A 191 -5.51 -11.80 3.51
C ARG A 191 -4.37 -12.71 3.09
N LEU A 192 -3.49 -12.99 4.02
CA LEU A 192 -2.48 -14.03 3.86
C LEU A 192 -3.11 -15.43 4.03
N PRO A 193 -2.53 -16.47 3.40
CA PRO A 193 -3.05 -17.83 3.48
C PRO A 193 -3.05 -18.46 4.88
N ASP A 194 -2.37 -17.86 5.85
CA ASP A 194 -2.35 -18.30 7.25
C ASP A 194 -3.44 -17.64 8.12
N GLY A 195 -4.33 -16.84 7.53
CA GLY A 195 -5.43 -16.19 8.26
C GLY A 195 -5.01 -14.91 8.98
N ARG A 196 -4.06 -14.18 8.44
CA ARG A 196 -3.70 -12.83 8.87
C ARG A 196 -3.96 -11.83 7.73
N TYR A 197 -4.05 -10.55 8.04
CA TYR A 197 -3.82 -9.52 7.03
C TYR A 197 -2.33 -9.35 6.78
N ALA A 198 -1.95 -9.00 5.55
CA ALA A 198 -0.58 -8.61 5.24
C ALA A 198 -0.15 -7.45 6.17
N PRO A 199 0.96 -7.56 6.90
CA PRO A 199 1.35 -6.58 7.92
C PRO A 199 2.06 -5.37 7.30
N ILE A 200 1.40 -4.71 6.35
CA ILE A 200 1.88 -3.51 5.66
C ILE A 200 1.84 -2.34 6.63
N HIS A 201 2.89 -1.51 6.66
CA HIS A 201 3.00 -0.32 7.51
C HIS A 201 2.74 -0.63 9.00
N ASP A 202 2.13 0.28 9.73
CA ASP A 202 1.70 0.07 11.12
C ASP A 202 0.53 -0.94 11.22
N SER A 203 0.70 -2.14 10.66
CA SER A 203 -0.24 -3.25 10.84
C SER A 203 0.34 -4.29 11.78
N TRP A 204 -0.37 -4.59 12.86
CA TRP A 204 0.07 -5.64 13.77
C TRP A 204 -0.02 -7.02 13.11
N ALA A 205 1.10 -7.71 13.11
CA ALA A 205 1.16 -9.07 12.57
C ALA A 205 0.35 -10.09 13.37
N ARG A 206 0.09 -9.84 14.67
CA ARG A 206 -0.48 -10.85 15.59
C ARG A 206 -1.52 -10.33 16.59
N LYS A 207 -2.29 -9.28 16.29
CA LYS A 207 -3.41 -8.86 17.15
C LYS A 207 -4.68 -9.62 16.82
N PRO A 208 -5.59 -9.87 17.80
CA PRO A 208 -6.82 -10.62 17.54
C PRO A 208 -7.67 -10.09 16.38
N PHE A 209 -7.80 -8.77 16.25
CA PHE A 209 -8.59 -8.15 15.18
C PHE A 209 -7.93 -8.24 13.78
N THR A 210 -6.66 -8.63 13.70
CA THR A 210 -5.99 -8.91 12.42
C THR A 210 -6.02 -10.39 12.05
N GLN A 211 -6.54 -11.26 12.91
CA GLN A 211 -6.74 -12.67 12.61
C GLN A 211 -8.07 -12.85 11.87
N VAL A 212 -8.01 -13.45 10.71
CA VAL A 212 -9.15 -13.59 9.81
C VAL A 212 -9.22 -15.02 9.24
N GLN A 213 -10.34 -15.35 8.60
CA GLN A 213 -10.44 -16.62 7.89
C GLN A 213 -9.45 -16.64 6.72
N PRO A 214 -8.64 -17.71 6.60
CA PRO A 214 -7.74 -17.87 5.46
C PRO A 214 -8.51 -17.82 4.13
N PRO A 215 -7.96 -17.20 3.10
CA PRO A 215 -8.54 -17.26 1.76
C PRO A 215 -8.46 -18.71 1.23
N ARG A 216 -9.47 -19.14 0.47
CA ARG A 216 -9.46 -20.48 -0.15
C ARG A 216 -8.43 -20.61 -1.25
N GLU A 217 -8.11 -19.49 -1.89
CA GLU A 217 -7.18 -19.39 -3.00
C GLU A 217 -6.47 -18.03 -2.97
N SER A 218 -5.28 -17.98 -3.53
CA SER A 218 -4.56 -16.73 -3.77
C SER A 218 -4.74 -16.30 -5.23
N ARG A 219 -5.22 -15.08 -5.42
CA ARG A 219 -5.44 -14.46 -6.73
C ARG A 219 -4.62 -13.18 -6.86
N PRO A 220 -4.29 -12.78 -8.09
CA PRO A 220 -3.71 -11.46 -8.31
C PRO A 220 -4.66 -10.36 -7.85
N VAL A 221 -4.11 -9.34 -7.19
CA VAL A 221 -4.82 -8.14 -6.73
C VAL A 221 -3.99 -6.92 -7.04
N LEU A 222 -4.63 -5.87 -7.51
CA LEU A 222 -4.03 -4.55 -7.65
C LEU A 222 -4.89 -3.53 -6.92
N LEU A 223 -4.27 -2.81 -6.00
CA LEU A 223 -4.82 -1.63 -5.32
C LEU A 223 -4.11 -0.40 -5.89
N PRO A 224 -4.60 0.14 -7.01
CA PRO A 224 -3.84 1.11 -7.79
C PRO A 224 -3.78 2.49 -7.14
N ALA A 225 -4.73 2.83 -6.27
CA ALA A 225 -4.76 4.09 -5.56
C ALA A 225 -3.91 4.03 -4.28
N ALA A 226 -3.98 2.94 -3.54
CA ALA A 226 -3.13 2.70 -2.37
C ALA A 226 -1.71 2.26 -2.73
N GLY A 227 -1.44 1.90 -3.99
CA GLY A 227 -0.12 1.51 -4.45
C GLY A 227 0.38 0.18 -3.90
N HIS A 228 -0.44 -0.87 -4.01
CA HIS A 228 -0.06 -2.20 -3.58
C HIS A 228 -0.51 -3.25 -4.60
N ALA A 229 0.38 -4.18 -4.94
CA ALA A 229 0.10 -5.29 -5.83
C ALA A 229 0.37 -6.63 -5.16
N VAL A 230 -0.51 -7.59 -5.41
CA VAL A 230 -0.32 -8.99 -5.03
C VAL A 230 -0.31 -9.82 -6.31
N LEU A 231 0.75 -10.58 -6.51
CA LEU A 231 0.76 -11.68 -7.46
C LEU A 231 0.39 -12.94 -6.68
N GLY A 232 -0.66 -13.63 -7.10
CA GLY A 232 -1.23 -14.71 -6.30
C GLY A 232 -1.59 -15.92 -7.12
N ARG A 233 -1.31 -17.13 -6.58
CA ARG A 233 -1.68 -18.39 -7.20
C ARG A 233 -1.90 -19.51 -6.19
N GLY A 234 -2.54 -20.57 -6.61
CA GLY A 234 -2.74 -21.79 -5.82
C GLY A 234 -3.94 -21.75 -4.89
N THR A 235 -4.27 -22.90 -4.35
CA THR A 235 -5.40 -23.12 -3.43
C THR A 235 -4.95 -23.87 -2.18
N GLY A 236 -5.64 -23.69 -1.05
CA GLY A 236 -5.35 -24.40 0.19
C GLY A 236 -3.88 -24.22 0.60
N ALA A 237 -3.17 -25.31 0.82
CA ALA A 237 -1.76 -25.32 1.24
C ALA A 237 -0.76 -24.97 0.11
N GLU A 238 -1.22 -24.96 -1.14
CA GLU A 238 -0.41 -24.67 -2.32
C GLU A 238 -0.42 -23.19 -2.70
N GLN A 239 -1.04 -22.35 -1.87
CA GLN A 239 -1.11 -20.91 -2.10
C GLN A 239 0.28 -20.28 -2.02
N ALA A 240 0.57 -19.39 -2.98
CA ALA A 240 1.70 -18.48 -2.96
C ALA A 240 1.23 -17.06 -3.26
N GLN A 241 1.76 -16.09 -2.52
CA GLN A 241 1.52 -14.66 -2.70
C GLN A 241 2.85 -13.91 -2.72
N VAL A 242 2.98 -12.98 -3.65
CA VAL A 242 4.08 -12.01 -3.72
C VAL A 242 3.47 -10.64 -3.59
N HIS A 243 3.96 -9.85 -2.65
CA HIS A 243 3.49 -8.50 -2.37
C HIS A 243 4.54 -7.49 -2.80
N LEU A 244 4.15 -6.46 -3.56
CA LEU A 244 4.97 -5.31 -3.91
C LEU A 244 4.22 -4.04 -3.50
N HIS A 245 4.89 -3.21 -2.69
CA HIS A 245 4.34 -1.95 -2.19
C HIS A 245 4.98 -0.77 -2.91
N PHE A 246 4.18 0.25 -3.34
CA PHE A 246 4.64 1.43 -4.09
C PHE A 246 3.68 2.61 -3.94
N GLY A 247 3.16 2.83 -2.76
CA GLY A 247 2.01 3.71 -2.56
C GLY A 247 2.32 5.13 -2.11
N ASP A 248 1.26 5.87 -1.92
CA ASP A 248 1.24 7.24 -1.42
C ASP A 248 0.45 7.23 -0.11
N HIS A 249 1.11 7.38 1.03
CA HIS A 249 0.48 7.14 2.33
C HIS A 249 0.65 8.33 3.25
N ALA A 250 -0.31 8.51 4.15
CA ALA A 250 -0.27 9.53 5.19
C ALA A 250 -0.49 8.91 6.56
N GLY A 251 0.41 9.20 7.49
CA GLY A 251 0.40 8.66 8.84
C GLY A 251 0.59 7.14 8.88
N HIS A 252 1.14 6.62 9.93
CA HIS A 252 1.36 5.18 10.11
C HIS A 252 2.14 4.48 8.97
N ALA A 253 2.76 5.25 8.06
CA ALA A 253 3.55 4.76 6.95
C ALA A 253 4.97 4.41 7.41
N HIS A 254 5.57 3.45 6.71
CA HIS A 254 6.97 3.07 6.86
C HIS A 254 7.80 3.56 5.68
N ALA A 255 9.12 3.46 5.80
CA ALA A 255 10.06 3.70 4.70
C ALA A 255 10.27 2.41 3.91
N ASP A 256 9.21 1.90 3.29
CA ASP A 256 9.10 0.55 2.72
C ASP A 256 8.73 0.53 1.23
N GLU A 257 8.95 1.64 0.54
CA GLU A 257 8.71 1.69 -0.90
C GLU A 257 9.50 0.64 -1.66
N LEU A 258 8.82 -0.05 -2.54
CA LEU A 258 9.28 -1.20 -3.30
C LEU A 258 9.75 -2.39 -2.44
N THR A 259 9.24 -2.53 -1.20
CA THR A 259 9.46 -3.74 -0.39
C THR A 259 8.81 -4.95 -1.04
N LEU A 260 9.46 -6.11 -0.91
CA LEU A 260 9.00 -7.40 -1.42
C LEU A 260 8.59 -8.32 -0.27
N GLY A 261 7.32 -8.70 -0.24
CA GLY A 261 6.82 -9.77 0.61
C GLY A 261 6.62 -11.07 -0.18
N LEU A 262 6.85 -12.22 0.45
CA LEU A 262 6.63 -13.53 -0.16
C LEU A 262 6.04 -14.50 0.86
N PHE A 263 4.90 -15.09 0.53
CA PHE A 263 4.27 -16.17 1.28
C PHE A 263 4.17 -17.42 0.41
N ALA A 264 4.60 -18.57 0.92
CA ALA A 264 4.48 -19.86 0.24
C ALA A 264 4.58 -21.03 1.23
N HIS A 265 4.06 -22.20 0.85
CA HIS A 265 4.10 -23.42 1.66
C HIS A 265 3.59 -23.23 3.11
N GLY A 266 2.60 -22.34 3.28
CA GLY A 266 1.98 -22.06 4.58
C GLY A 266 2.82 -21.17 5.51
N ARG A 267 3.87 -20.51 5.00
CA ARG A 267 4.75 -19.62 5.78
C ARG A 267 5.08 -18.34 5.03
N GLU A 268 5.33 -17.30 5.78
CA GLU A 268 5.86 -16.03 5.29
C GLU A 268 7.37 -16.18 5.06
N MET A 269 7.81 -16.22 3.80
CA MET A 269 9.19 -16.49 3.38
C MET A 269 10.07 -15.24 3.39
N LEU A 270 9.54 -14.12 2.88
CA LEU A 270 10.05 -12.76 3.04
C LEU A 270 8.98 -12.01 3.81
N GLY A 271 9.26 -11.74 5.08
CA GLY A 271 8.30 -11.21 6.01
C GLY A 271 8.28 -9.70 6.04
N GLU A 272 7.28 -9.18 6.74
CA GLU A 272 7.14 -7.76 7.07
C GLU A 272 6.93 -7.62 8.57
N ILE A 273 7.71 -6.75 9.20
CA ILE A 273 7.67 -6.55 10.67
C ILE A 273 6.33 -5.94 11.08
N GLY A 274 5.83 -4.99 10.30
CA GLY A 274 4.62 -4.26 10.61
C GLY A 274 4.78 -3.36 11.85
N TYR A 275 3.72 -3.23 12.63
CA TYR A 275 3.64 -2.29 13.74
C TYR A 275 4.28 -2.81 15.03
N SER A 276 5.01 -1.93 15.70
CA SER A 276 5.53 -2.16 17.04
C SER A 276 5.43 -0.90 17.90
N HIS A 277 4.92 -1.04 19.13
CA HIS A 277 4.97 0.01 20.15
C HIS A 277 6.24 -0.02 21.01
N THR A 278 7.15 -0.94 20.71
CA THR A 278 8.37 -1.08 21.48
C THR A 278 9.37 0.04 21.19
N LYS A 279 10.41 0.11 22.03
CA LYS A 279 11.57 0.98 21.82
C LYS A 279 12.28 0.79 20.48
N LEU A 280 11.99 -0.31 19.74
CA LEU A 280 12.51 -0.60 18.40
C LEU A 280 11.53 -0.22 17.27
N ARG A 281 10.48 0.55 17.55
CA ARG A 281 9.59 1.07 16.50
C ARG A 281 10.36 1.82 15.39
N PRO A 282 11.35 2.71 15.69
CA PRO A 282 12.12 3.35 14.62
C PRO A 282 12.87 2.37 13.70
N TRP A 283 13.29 1.21 14.23
CA TRP A 283 13.83 0.12 13.40
C TRP A 283 12.75 -0.44 12.48
N ALA A 284 11.59 -0.83 13.03
CA ALA A 284 10.50 -1.42 12.25
C ALA A 284 10.01 -0.50 11.10
N MET A 285 10.09 0.82 11.29
CA MET A 285 9.70 1.82 10.29
C MET A 285 10.81 2.14 9.26
N SER A 286 12.04 1.68 9.47
CA SER A 286 13.18 2.07 8.63
C SER A 286 13.33 1.20 7.39
N ALA A 287 13.82 1.77 6.28
CA ALA A 287 14.05 1.03 5.05
C ALA A 287 14.99 -0.19 5.21
N LEU A 288 15.89 -0.16 6.19
CA LEU A 288 16.80 -1.27 6.47
C LEU A 288 16.08 -2.50 7.07
N ALA A 289 14.90 -2.30 7.65
CA ALA A 289 14.06 -3.37 8.18
C ALA A 289 13.11 -3.99 7.14
N HIS A 290 13.22 -3.57 5.88
CA HIS A 290 12.37 -4.02 4.78
C HIS A 290 13.19 -4.66 3.66
N ASN A 291 12.52 -5.43 2.79
CA ASN A 291 13.14 -6.13 1.66
C ASN A 291 13.22 -5.19 0.44
N THR A 292 14.02 -4.15 0.51
CA THR A 292 14.16 -3.07 -0.49
C THR A 292 15.62 -2.63 -0.65
N VAL A 293 15.87 -1.50 -1.32
CA VAL A 293 17.22 -0.93 -1.48
C VAL A 293 17.34 0.38 -0.70
N ILE A 294 18.42 0.52 0.05
CA ILE A 294 18.79 1.74 0.75
C ILE A 294 19.85 2.46 -0.06
N VAL A 295 19.67 3.76 -0.34
CA VAL A 295 20.60 4.56 -1.13
C VAL A 295 21.37 5.51 -0.21
N ASP A 296 22.70 5.51 -0.32
CA ASP A 296 23.61 6.36 0.46
C ASP A 296 23.38 6.32 1.98
N ARG A 297 22.85 5.18 2.48
CA ARG A 297 22.48 4.95 3.89
C ARG A 297 21.41 5.91 4.42
N PHE A 298 20.64 6.53 3.55
CA PHE A 298 19.49 7.33 3.95
C PHE A 298 18.23 6.46 4.03
N ASN A 299 17.35 6.82 4.96
CA ASN A 299 16.01 6.28 4.98
C ASN A 299 15.21 6.82 3.79
N GLN A 300 14.13 6.16 3.43
CA GLN A 300 13.16 6.72 2.48
C GLN A 300 12.33 7.79 3.19
N ALA A 301 11.93 8.82 2.44
CA ALA A 301 10.96 9.79 2.92
C ALA A 301 9.56 9.16 2.91
N VAL A 302 8.74 9.54 3.86
CA VAL A 302 7.31 9.25 3.89
C VAL A 302 6.53 10.53 3.69
N THR A 303 5.33 10.46 3.13
CA THR A 303 4.49 11.63 2.95
C THR A 303 4.20 12.28 4.30
N ARG A 304 4.65 13.52 4.46
CA ARG A 304 4.42 14.33 5.65
C ARG A 304 3.03 14.95 5.57
N GLY A 305 2.12 14.55 6.38
CA GLY A 305 0.82 15.21 6.38
C GLY A 305 -0.04 14.89 7.59
N TRP A 306 0.29 13.81 8.27
CA TRP A 306 -0.58 13.29 9.31
C TRP A 306 -0.01 13.37 10.72
N LEU A 307 1.29 13.54 10.88
CA LEU A 307 1.84 13.86 12.18
C LEU A 307 1.44 15.29 12.56
N PRO A 308 1.20 15.55 13.84
CA PRO A 308 0.47 16.71 14.35
C PRO A 308 1.14 18.06 14.13
N LEU A 309 2.05 18.14 13.18
CA LEU A 309 2.76 19.38 12.86
C LEU A 309 1.85 20.48 12.35
N SER A 310 0.66 20.19 11.99
CA SER A 310 -0.43 21.15 11.95
C SER A 310 -1.64 20.59 11.18
N TRP A 311 -2.74 20.51 11.84
CA TRP A 311 -4.07 20.55 11.25
C TRP A 311 -4.23 21.71 10.27
N ALA A 312 -3.50 22.81 10.44
CA ALA A 312 -3.39 23.92 9.49
C ALA A 312 -2.80 23.50 8.13
N ARG A 313 -2.10 22.36 8.02
CA ARG A 313 -1.63 21.84 6.74
C ARG A 313 -2.62 20.90 6.06
N LEU A 314 -3.59 20.34 6.77
CA LEU A 314 -4.72 19.64 6.15
C LEU A 314 -5.58 20.62 5.33
N ASP A 315 -5.73 21.86 5.79
CA ASP A 315 -6.38 22.93 5.01
C ASP A 315 -5.70 23.18 3.66
N ARG A 316 -4.37 22.99 3.59
CA ARG A 316 -3.62 23.05 2.32
C ARG A 316 -3.85 21.82 1.46
N PHE A 317 -3.90 20.62 2.06
CA PHE A 317 -4.25 19.41 1.34
C PHE A 317 -5.65 19.49 0.71
N GLU A 318 -6.59 20.15 1.39
CA GLU A 318 -7.94 20.33 0.87
C GLU A 318 -8.05 21.25 -0.33
N LYS A 319 -7.26 22.33 -0.33
CA LYS A 319 -7.37 23.36 -1.35
C LYS A 319 -6.49 23.11 -2.57
N ASP A 320 -5.28 22.60 -2.37
CA ASP A 320 -4.24 22.57 -3.38
C ASP A 320 -3.51 21.23 -3.51
N GLY A 321 -3.79 20.24 -2.64
CA GLY A 321 -3.00 19.01 -2.50
C GLY A 321 -1.64 19.27 -1.83
N PRO A 322 -0.79 18.24 -1.69
CA PRO A 322 0.56 18.41 -1.19
C PRO A 322 1.35 19.36 -2.10
N ALA A 323 2.16 20.23 -1.52
CA ALA A 323 3.03 21.09 -2.33
C ALA A 323 3.96 20.23 -3.20
N PRO A 324 4.34 20.69 -4.41
CA PRO A 324 5.31 19.99 -5.22
C PRO A 324 6.57 19.68 -4.42
N GLY A 325 6.93 18.39 -4.31
CA GLY A 325 8.05 17.90 -3.50
C GLY A 325 7.69 17.43 -2.08
N GLU A 326 6.50 17.67 -1.56
CA GLU A 326 6.05 17.15 -0.27
C GLU A 326 5.39 15.75 -0.39
N ALA A 327 4.85 15.40 -1.54
CA ALA A 327 4.24 14.11 -1.77
C ALA A 327 5.28 13.06 -2.18
N VAL A 328 5.36 12.01 -1.39
CA VAL A 328 6.11 10.79 -1.73
C VAL A 328 5.11 9.80 -2.33
N PHE A 329 5.33 9.39 -3.55
CA PHE A 329 4.50 8.39 -4.20
C PHE A 329 5.30 7.55 -5.19
N GLY A 330 4.92 6.30 -5.29
CA GLY A 330 5.36 5.43 -6.34
C GLY A 330 4.45 5.47 -7.57
N ARG A 331 4.90 4.84 -8.63
CA ARG A 331 4.19 4.72 -9.90
C ARG A 331 4.15 3.27 -10.35
N LEU A 332 2.98 2.78 -10.67
CA LEU A 332 2.85 1.52 -11.39
C LEU A 332 3.30 1.71 -12.84
N LEU A 333 4.16 0.83 -13.32
CA LEU A 333 4.70 0.86 -14.68
C LEU A 333 4.14 -0.26 -15.55
N ALA A 334 3.88 -1.44 -14.95
CA ALA A 334 3.26 -2.58 -15.62
C ALA A 334 2.56 -3.48 -14.60
N TYR A 335 1.48 -4.12 -15.03
CA TYR A 335 0.79 -5.17 -14.29
C TYR A 335 0.13 -6.12 -15.29
N ASP A 336 0.65 -7.33 -15.38
CA ASP A 336 0.12 -8.40 -16.23
C ASP A 336 -0.08 -9.68 -15.41
N THR A 337 -1.31 -10.15 -15.35
CA THR A 337 -1.70 -11.33 -14.59
C THR A 337 -2.71 -12.21 -15.37
N GLU A 338 -2.79 -12.01 -16.68
CA GLU A 338 -3.73 -12.73 -17.53
C GLU A 338 -3.30 -14.18 -17.81
N ASP A 339 -1.98 -14.42 -17.83
CA ASP A 339 -1.44 -15.78 -17.87
C ASP A 339 -1.26 -16.33 -16.45
N ALA A 340 -2.02 -17.33 -16.08
CA ALA A 340 -1.90 -17.98 -14.77
C ALA A 340 -0.53 -18.65 -14.52
N GLY A 341 0.26 -18.87 -15.55
CA GLY A 341 1.62 -19.44 -15.47
C GLY A 341 2.68 -18.39 -15.13
N VAL A 342 2.42 -17.12 -15.47
CA VAL A 342 3.35 -16.00 -15.29
C VAL A 342 2.56 -14.76 -14.93
N GLN A 343 2.91 -14.12 -13.83
CA GLN A 343 2.32 -12.87 -13.41
C GLN A 343 3.44 -11.86 -13.18
N VAL A 344 3.27 -10.63 -13.67
CA VAL A 344 4.31 -9.60 -13.65
C VAL A 344 3.76 -8.30 -13.06
N VAL A 345 4.55 -7.66 -12.21
CA VAL A 345 4.32 -6.29 -11.76
C VAL A 345 5.62 -5.51 -11.82
N GLU A 346 5.54 -4.26 -12.23
CA GLU A 346 6.66 -3.33 -12.23
C GLU A 346 6.22 -1.98 -11.69
N ALA A 347 7.00 -1.45 -10.74
CA ALA A 347 6.76 -0.15 -10.14
C ALA A 347 8.07 0.63 -9.94
N GLU A 348 7.95 1.94 -9.77
CA GLU A 348 9.05 2.81 -9.38
C GLU A 348 8.65 3.72 -8.23
N ALA A 349 9.63 4.16 -7.42
CA ALA A 349 9.42 5.04 -6.27
C ALA A 349 10.60 6.01 -6.06
N VAL A 350 11.05 6.65 -7.12
CA VAL A 350 12.20 7.59 -7.09
C VAL A 350 12.02 8.67 -6.02
N ARG A 351 10.82 9.20 -5.86
CA ARG A 351 10.53 10.31 -4.93
C ARG A 351 10.76 9.96 -3.47
N ALA A 352 10.63 8.68 -3.10
CA ALA A 352 10.85 8.21 -1.73
C ALA A 352 12.28 8.47 -1.23
N SER A 353 13.27 8.31 -2.09
CA SER A 353 14.68 8.52 -1.74
C SER A 353 15.23 9.85 -2.25
N GLN A 354 14.59 10.47 -3.25
CA GLN A 354 15.06 11.70 -3.88
C GLN A 354 15.11 12.89 -2.91
N ALA A 355 14.27 12.89 -1.87
CA ALA A 355 14.29 13.90 -0.82
C ALA A 355 15.64 13.97 -0.08
N PHE A 356 16.35 12.84 0.04
CA PHE A 356 17.66 12.73 0.70
C PHE A 356 18.81 12.56 -0.28
N VAL A 357 18.52 12.06 -1.48
CA VAL A 357 19.48 11.84 -2.58
C VAL A 357 18.97 12.57 -3.83
N PRO A 358 19.16 13.90 -3.95
CA PRO A 358 18.57 14.69 -5.04
C PRO A 358 19.00 14.25 -6.46
N GLY A 359 20.15 13.57 -6.56
CA GLY A 359 20.67 13.03 -7.83
C GLY A 359 20.05 11.70 -8.25
N LEU A 360 19.14 11.11 -7.45
CA LEU A 360 18.49 9.86 -7.80
C LEU A 360 17.59 10.04 -9.01
N LYS A 361 17.77 9.18 -10.01
CA LYS A 361 17.06 9.23 -11.30
C LYS A 361 16.20 8.00 -11.53
N GLU A 362 16.58 6.86 -10.93
CA GLU A 362 15.89 5.59 -11.07
C GLU A 362 15.85 4.88 -9.71
N TYR A 363 14.70 4.38 -9.36
CA TYR A 363 14.46 3.50 -8.22
C TYR A 363 13.25 2.64 -8.58
N ARG A 364 13.50 1.45 -9.16
CA ARG A 364 12.51 0.69 -9.91
C ARG A 364 12.65 -0.79 -9.67
N ARG A 365 11.54 -1.50 -9.51
CA ARG A 365 11.51 -2.95 -9.28
C ARG A 365 10.51 -3.62 -10.20
N LEU A 366 10.95 -4.66 -10.91
CA LEU A 366 10.10 -5.61 -11.61
C LEU A 366 10.12 -6.93 -10.84
N VAL A 367 8.93 -7.49 -10.63
CA VAL A 367 8.73 -8.77 -9.96
C VAL A 367 7.87 -9.65 -10.85
N ALA A 368 8.32 -10.88 -11.11
CA ALA A 368 7.56 -11.88 -11.85
C ALA A 368 7.42 -13.18 -11.05
N LEU A 369 6.19 -13.62 -10.83
CA LEU A 369 5.87 -14.91 -10.22
C LEU A 369 5.68 -15.96 -11.32
N VAL A 370 6.57 -16.95 -11.39
CA VAL A 370 6.59 -17.99 -12.42
C VAL A 370 6.24 -19.34 -11.83
N GLY A 371 5.19 -19.97 -12.33
CA GLY A 371 4.75 -21.30 -11.89
C GLY A 371 5.60 -22.43 -12.44
N LEU A 372 6.04 -23.33 -11.58
CA LEU A 372 6.73 -24.58 -11.96
C LEU A 372 5.79 -25.79 -11.94
N SER A 373 4.91 -25.83 -10.95
CA SER A 373 3.86 -26.84 -10.75
C SER A 373 2.67 -26.20 -10.03
N PRO A 374 1.59 -26.89 -9.74
CA PRO A 374 0.52 -26.32 -8.90
C PRO A 374 1.01 -25.79 -7.56
N SER A 375 1.94 -26.50 -6.90
CA SER A 375 2.47 -26.16 -5.58
C SER A 375 3.76 -25.36 -5.58
N ASP A 376 4.50 -25.33 -6.68
CA ASP A 376 5.83 -24.74 -6.72
C ASP A 376 5.88 -23.58 -7.72
N ALA A 377 6.57 -22.54 -7.31
CA ALA A 377 6.83 -21.36 -8.11
C ALA A 377 8.15 -20.71 -7.69
N TYR A 378 8.68 -19.87 -8.54
CA TYR A 378 9.79 -18.99 -8.20
C TYR A 378 9.47 -17.56 -8.57
N VAL A 379 10.21 -16.63 -7.99
CA VAL A 379 10.07 -15.20 -8.24
C VAL A 379 11.33 -14.67 -8.89
N VAL A 380 11.18 -13.97 -10.00
CA VAL A 380 12.25 -13.16 -10.59
C VAL A 380 12.09 -11.74 -10.09
N ASP A 381 13.15 -11.16 -9.57
CA ASP A 381 13.19 -9.85 -8.95
C ASP A 381 14.34 -9.05 -9.56
N VAL A 382 14.00 -7.98 -10.27
CA VAL A 382 14.96 -7.08 -10.91
C VAL A 382 14.79 -5.70 -10.32
N PHE A 383 15.75 -5.28 -9.49
CA PHE A 383 15.76 -3.96 -8.87
C PHE A 383 16.83 -3.08 -9.52
N ARG A 384 16.43 -1.90 -9.97
CA ARG A 384 17.29 -0.91 -10.63
C ARG A 384 17.37 0.36 -9.81
N VAL A 385 18.59 0.85 -9.63
CA VAL A 385 18.86 2.14 -8.97
C VAL A 385 19.82 2.93 -9.84
N GLY A 386 19.50 4.18 -10.09
CA GLY A 386 20.36 5.13 -10.81
C GLY A 386 20.48 6.44 -10.06
N GLY A 387 21.72 6.81 -9.71
CA GLY A 387 22.05 7.96 -8.86
C GLY A 387 22.30 7.56 -7.40
N GLY A 388 23.09 8.35 -6.69
CA GLY A 388 23.67 7.99 -5.40
C GLY A 388 25.10 7.48 -5.57
N ARG A 389 25.69 6.93 -4.51
CA ARG A 389 27.07 6.40 -4.49
C ARG A 389 27.20 5.04 -3.87
N GLU A 390 26.25 4.65 -3.02
CA GLU A 390 26.19 3.35 -2.34
C GLU A 390 24.75 2.86 -2.37
N HIS A 391 24.56 1.65 -2.90
CA HIS A 391 23.26 0.99 -2.94
C HIS A 391 23.34 -0.27 -2.10
N LEU A 392 22.48 -0.36 -1.07
CA LEU A 392 22.39 -1.50 -0.18
C LEU A 392 21.07 -2.24 -0.48
N TRP A 393 21.14 -3.29 -1.26
CA TRP A 393 20.01 -4.19 -1.42
C TRP A 393 19.89 -5.05 -0.16
N ALA A 394 18.75 -4.98 0.51
CA ALA A 394 18.49 -5.66 1.78
C ALA A 394 17.42 -6.73 1.62
N ALA A 395 17.62 -7.87 2.29
CA ALA A 395 16.62 -8.91 2.41
C ALA A 395 16.75 -9.67 3.73
N HIS A 396 15.63 -9.91 4.36
CA HIS A 396 15.51 -10.81 5.51
C HIS A 396 14.43 -11.86 5.24
N GLY A 397 14.45 -12.95 6.01
CA GLY A 397 13.45 -14.00 5.89
C GLY A 397 12.21 -13.74 6.74
N SER A 398 11.75 -14.75 7.45
CA SER A 398 10.63 -14.65 8.38
C SER A 398 10.94 -13.72 9.54
N VAL A 399 9.97 -12.88 9.91
CA VAL A 399 10.07 -11.94 11.04
C VAL A 399 9.57 -12.53 12.35
N ASP A 400 8.87 -13.67 12.30
CA ASP A 400 8.20 -14.26 13.46
C ASP A 400 8.68 -15.67 13.82
N ARG A 401 9.56 -16.25 12.99
CA ARG A 401 10.13 -17.58 13.17
C ARG A 401 11.63 -17.56 12.98
N GLU A 402 12.31 -18.28 13.86
CA GLU A 402 13.76 -18.38 13.77
C GLU A 402 14.19 -19.11 12.50
N GLN A 403 15.16 -18.52 11.82
CA GLN A 403 15.77 -19.08 10.62
C GLN A 403 17.31 -19.03 10.71
N LYS A 404 17.95 -19.94 9.97
CA LYS A 404 19.39 -19.91 9.71
C LYS A 404 19.62 -19.62 8.24
N ILE A 405 20.58 -18.75 7.95
CA ILE A 405 21.02 -18.46 6.58
C ILE A 405 22.35 -19.14 6.32
N VAL A 406 22.50 -19.71 5.12
CA VAL A 406 23.75 -20.26 4.61
C VAL A 406 23.97 -19.70 3.21
N ALA A 407 25.12 -19.08 3.00
CA ALA A 407 25.51 -18.57 1.67
C ALA A 407 26.53 -19.54 1.04
N SER A 408 26.56 -19.56 -0.30
CA SER A 408 27.54 -20.35 -1.08
C SER A 408 28.94 -19.75 -1.06
N LEU A 409 29.11 -18.55 -0.50
CA LEU A 409 30.35 -17.80 -0.41
C LEU A 409 31.09 -18.08 0.91
N PRO A 410 32.42 -18.04 0.93
CA PRO A 410 33.22 -18.17 2.14
C PRO A 410 33.19 -16.85 2.94
N LEU A 411 32.12 -16.63 3.69
CA LEU A 411 31.95 -15.44 4.50
C LEU A 411 32.99 -15.37 5.62
N GLN A 412 33.64 -14.20 5.75
CA GLN A 412 34.63 -13.94 6.80
C GLN A 412 33.93 -13.10 7.92
N PRO A 413 34.05 -13.53 9.20
CA PRO A 413 33.54 -12.80 10.33
C PRO A 413 34.09 -11.37 10.39
N GLN A 414 33.27 -10.44 10.86
CA GLN A 414 33.61 -9.03 11.03
C GLN A 414 33.20 -8.56 12.43
N ASP A 415 34.04 -7.72 13.00
CA ASP A 415 33.78 -7.08 14.29
C ASP A 415 32.84 -5.87 14.13
N GLY A 416 32.07 -5.59 15.19
CA GLY A 416 31.21 -4.43 15.31
C GLY A 416 29.83 -4.60 14.69
N THR A 417 29.28 -3.52 14.19
CA THR A 417 27.96 -3.40 13.57
C THR A 417 28.09 -2.81 12.17
N LEU A 418 26.98 -2.58 11.46
CA LEU A 418 27.00 -1.87 10.17
C LEU A 418 27.45 -0.40 10.29
N LEU A 419 27.60 0.16 11.49
CA LEU A 419 28.24 1.48 11.71
C LEU A 419 29.77 1.40 11.56
N GLY A 420 30.35 0.23 11.70
CA GLY A 420 31.78 0.01 11.52
C GLY A 420 32.40 -0.90 12.57
N PRO A 421 33.68 -1.29 12.38
CA PRO A 421 34.42 -2.12 13.33
C PRO A 421 34.49 -1.48 14.72
N GLY A 422 34.44 -2.31 15.76
CA GLY A 422 34.53 -1.88 17.17
C GLY A 422 33.27 -1.19 17.71
N THR A 423 32.20 -1.02 16.90
CA THR A 423 30.97 -0.41 17.37
C THR A 423 30.10 -1.44 18.11
N ALA A 424 29.59 -1.05 19.28
CA ALA A 424 28.70 -1.90 20.06
C ALA A 424 27.30 -1.96 19.42
N TYR A 425 26.55 -3.04 19.69
CA TYR A 425 25.13 -3.13 19.36
C TYR A 425 24.35 -1.96 19.95
N ALA A 426 23.45 -1.41 19.14
CA ALA A 426 22.64 -0.21 19.48
C ALA A 426 23.45 1.07 19.75
N ALA A 427 24.72 1.12 19.32
CA ALA A 427 25.50 2.37 19.39
C ALA A 427 24.83 3.47 18.55
N GLY A 428 24.84 4.69 19.08
CA GLY A 428 24.23 5.86 18.43
C GLY A 428 22.69 5.85 18.44
N ARG A 429 22.06 4.93 19.15
CA ARG A 429 20.62 4.90 19.33
C ARG A 429 20.20 6.01 20.28
N ASP A 430 19.40 6.94 19.77
CA ASP A 430 18.65 7.87 20.58
C ASP A 430 17.20 7.36 20.69
N PRO A 431 16.69 7.09 21.89
CA PRO A 431 15.32 6.60 22.07
C PRO A 431 14.25 7.67 21.75
N GLU A 432 14.65 8.93 21.63
CA GLU A 432 13.75 10.05 21.34
C GLU A 432 13.78 10.46 19.84
N LEU A 433 14.65 9.83 19.03
CA LEU A 433 14.73 10.16 17.61
C LEU A 433 13.45 9.79 16.86
N ASP A 434 12.85 10.81 16.30
CA ASP A 434 11.84 10.70 15.26
C ASP A 434 12.40 9.91 14.06
N SER A 435 11.58 9.02 13.50
CA SER A 435 11.94 8.16 12.36
C SER A 435 12.47 8.93 11.14
N GLU A 436 12.16 10.21 11.00
CA GLU A 436 12.62 11.07 9.92
C GLU A 436 14.04 11.62 10.09
N SER A 437 14.50 11.76 11.33
CA SER A 437 15.85 12.20 11.65
C SER A 437 16.84 11.05 11.77
N PHE A 438 16.41 9.83 11.45
CA PHE A 438 17.17 8.60 11.61
C PHE A 438 18.36 8.53 10.64
N LYS A 439 19.39 9.31 10.89
CA LYS A 439 20.64 9.30 10.14
C LYS A 439 21.53 8.18 10.64
N GLY A 440 21.34 6.97 10.11
CA GLY A 440 22.30 5.89 10.28
C GLY A 440 22.26 5.12 11.61
N ALA A 441 21.53 5.53 12.64
CA ALA A 441 21.52 4.84 13.93
C ALA A 441 20.95 3.40 13.86
N VAL A 442 20.03 3.11 12.92
CA VAL A 442 19.54 1.74 12.68
C VAL A 442 20.63 0.76 12.26
N PHE A 443 21.68 1.25 11.63
CA PHE A 443 22.83 0.43 11.24
C PHE A 443 23.56 -0.15 12.46
N GLY A 444 23.50 0.49 13.63
CA GLY A 444 23.98 -0.01 14.90
C GLY A 444 23.17 -1.17 15.49
N LEU A 445 22.00 -1.46 14.94
CA LEU A 445 21.14 -2.57 15.36
C LEU A 445 21.44 -3.88 14.62
N VAL A 446 22.38 -3.86 13.68
CA VAL A 446 22.79 -5.07 12.93
C VAL A 446 24.20 -5.46 13.31
N ASP A 447 24.34 -6.62 13.94
CA ASP A 447 25.59 -7.16 14.47
C ASP A 447 25.86 -8.60 13.95
N GLY A 448 26.88 -9.23 14.48
CA GLY A 448 27.26 -10.60 14.13
C GLY A 448 27.58 -10.74 12.65
N LEU A 449 28.27 -9.76 12.12
CA LEU A 449 28.52 -9.60 10.70
C LEU A 449 29.50 -10.63 10.17
N SER A 450 29.24 -11.09 8.95
CA SER A 450 30.22 -11.79 8.13
C SER A 450 30.08 -11.35 6.68
N SER A 451 31.15 -11.30 5.92
CA SER A 451 31.08 -10.83 4.54
C SER A 451 32.03 -11.54 3.58
N ALA A 452 31.69 -11.46 2.30
CA ALA A 452 32.55 -11.85 1.18
C ALA A 452 32.32 -10.86 0.02
N SER A 453 33.25 -10.83 -0.93
CA SER A 453 33.09 -10.09 -2.19
C SER A 453 33.10 -11.07 -3.36
N THR A 454 32.25 -10.81 -4.35
CA THR A 454 32.19 -11.61 -5.57
C THR A 454 31.69 -10.78 -6.75
N ALA A 455 32.24 -11.06 -7.94
CA ALA A 455 31.69 -10.58 -9.20
C ALA A 455 30.79 -11.62 -9.88
N GLY A 456 30.89 -12.89 -9.46
CA GLY A 456 30.11 -13.98 -10.02
C GLY A 456 28.74 -14.17 -9.36
N ALA A 457 27.90 -15.01 -9.97
CA ALA A 457 26.65 -15.43 -9.37
C ALA A 457 26.89 -16.23 -8.08
N TRP A 458 26.00 -16.08 -7.11
CA TRP A 458 26.07 -16.74 -5.81
C TRP A 458 24.67 -17.05 -5.30
N SER A 459 24.58 -17.87 -4.25
CA SER A 459 23.31 -18.24 -3.65
C SER A 459 23.35 -18.17 -2.13
N ALA A 460 22.15 -18.03 -1.54
CA ALA A 460 21.92 -18.16 -0.11
C ALA A 460 20.60 -18.91 0.13
N ALA A 461 20.47 -19.54 1.28
CA ALA A 461 19.23 -20.19 1.67
C ALA A 461 18.91 -19.91 3.14
N TRP A 462 17.69 -19.50 3.40
CA TRP A 462 17.11 -19.44 4.75
C TRP A 462 16.37 -20.74 5.02
N ARG A 463 16.62 -21.37 6.16
CA ARG A 463 15.90 -22.54 6.62
C ARG A 463 15.29 -22.28 7.98
N TYR A 464 14.04 -22.71 8.16
CA TYR A 464 13.38 -22.62 9.46
C TYR A 464 14.03 -23.56 10.46
N VAL A 465 14.16 -23.11 11.72
CA VAL A 465 14.72 -23.94 12.78
C VAL A 465 13.70 -24.99 13.25
N ASP A 466 12.42 -24.60 13.28
CA ASP A 466 11.30 -25.48 13.66
C ASP A 466 10.83 -26.45 12.54
N ASP A 467 11.18 -26.19 11.28
CA ASP A 467 10.99 -27.11 10.14
C ASP A 467 12.16 -26.99 9.14
N PRO A 468 13.28 -27.67 9.37
CA PRO A 468 14.48 -27.55 8.53
C PRO A 468 14.31 -28.00 7.06
N ARG A 469 13.19 -28.68 6.76
CA ARG A 469 12.87 -29.07 5.39
C ARG A 469 12.29 -27.88 4.60
N LEU A 470 11.77 -26.87 5.30
CA LEU A 470 11.18 -25.69 4.69
C LEU A 470 12.19 -24.55 4.62
N GLY A 471 12.23 -23.87 3.49
CA GLY A 471 13.15 -22.74 3.32
C GLY A 471 12.87 -21.89 2.10
N LEU A 472 13.68 -20.86 1.98
CA LEU A 472 13.71 -19.95 0.85
C LEU A 472 15.13 -19.94 0.28
N SER A 473 15.28 -20.23 -1.01
CA SER A 473 16.52 -20.10 -1.74
C SER A 473 16.56 -18.80 -2.52
N LEU A 474 17.70 -18.13 -2.49
CA LEU A 474 18.05 -16.98 -3.32
C LEU A 474 19.21 -17.38 -4.23
N THR A 475 19.10 -17.10 -5.52
CA THR A 475 20.25 -17.01 -6.43
C THR A 475 20.32 -15.59 -6.97
N MET A 476 21.45 -14.93 -6.78
CA MET A 476 21.66 -13.57 -7.28
C MET A 476 22.74 -13.59 -8.37
N LEU A 477 22.45 -12.94 -9.50
CA LEU A 477 23.44 -12.74 -10.54
C LEU A 477 24.56 -11.82 -10.04
N GLY A 478 25.75 -12.05 -10.51
CA GLY A 478 26.93 -11.30 -10.13
C GLY A 478 26.90 -9.82 -10.58
N GLY A 479 27.78 -9.04 -10.01
CA GLY A 479 28.06 -7.66 -10.37
C GLY A 479 29.45 -7.27 -9.88
N ALA A 480 30.15 -6.46 -10.66
CA ALA A 480 31.52 -6.07 -10.34
C ALA A 480 31.60 -5.34 -8.99
N GLY A 481 32.53 -5.76 -8.14
CA GLY A 481 32.82 -5.05 -6.87
C GLY A 481 31.79 -5.21 -5.76
N ARG A 482 30.80 -6.09 -5.90
CA ARG A 482 29.77 -6.32 -4.87
C ARG A 482 30.33 -6.98 -3.63
N ARG A 483 29.92 -6.46 -2.49
CA ARG A 483 30.18 -7.03 -1.17
C ARG A 483 28.88 -7.57 -0.59
N ILE A 484 28.89 -8.81 -0.21
CA ILE A 484 27.78 -9.51 0.42
C ILE A 484 28.04 -9.52 1.93
N VAL A 485 27.06 -9.08 2.70
CA VAL A 485 27.12 -9.04 4.17
C VAL A 485 25.95 -9.83 4.73
N VAL A 486 26.21 -10.73 5.65
CA VAL A 486 25.20 -11.39 6.46
C VAL A 486 25.37 -10.92 7.90
N GLY A 487 24.27 -10.52 8.52
CA GLY A 487 24.21 -10.06 9.89
C GLY A 487 22.97 -10.54 10.61
N ARG A 488 22.81 -10.12 11.85
CA ARG A 488 21.63 -10.35 12.68
C ARG A 488 20.96 -9.02 12.98
N ALA A 489 19.70 -8.90 12.64
CA ALA A 489 18.87 -7.73 12.86
C ALA A 489 17.75 -8.00 13.86
N PRO A 490 17.17 -7.00 14.52
CA PRO A 490 16.03 -7.20 15.43
C PRO A 490 14.83 -7.77 14.70
N SER A 491 14.20 -8.78 15.31
CA SER A 491 12.89 -9.30 14.92
C SER A 491 11.92 -9.04 16.06
N VAL A 492 11.20 -7.92 16.03
CA VAL A 492 10.39 -7.45 17.16
C VAL A 492 9.07 -8.21 17.35
N VAL A 493 8.60 -8.89 16.30
CA VAL A 493 7.29 -9.58 16.33
C VAL A 493 7.16 -10.62 17.43
N PRO A 494 8.16 -11.52 17.69
CA PRO A 494 8.06 -12.52 18.75
C PRO A 494 8.09 -11.93 20.17
N ALA A 495 8.57 -10.71 20.34
CA ALA A 495 8.60 -10.04 21.64
C ALA A 495 7.20 -9.64 22.16
N GLY A 496 6.17 -9.60 21.27
CA GLY A 496 4.79 -9.34 21.66
C GLY A 496 4.58 -7.99 22.35
N GLU A 497 5.25 -6.92 21.89
CA GLU A 497 5.20 -5.56 22.45
C GLU A 497 5.92 -5.41 23.82
N ASP A 498 6.73 -6.39 24.24
CA ASP A 498 7.47 -6.35 25.49
C ASP A 498 8.87 -5.76 25.29
N ASN A 499 9.09 -4.56 25.79
CA ASN A 499 10.37 -3.85 25.71
C ASN A 499 11.55 -4.60 26.36
N ALA A 500 11.30 -5.48 27.32
CA ALA A 500 12.34 -6.27 27.96
C ALA A 500 12.85 -7.40 27.07
N LYS A 501 12.05 -7.82 26.09
CA LYS A 501 12.32 -8.99 25.22
C LYS A 501 12.73 -8.64 23.79
N VAL A 502 12.59 -7.39 23.34
CA VAL A 502 12.80 -7.04 21.92
C VAL A 502 14.22 -7.28 21.43
N ASP A 503 15.19 -7.29 22.32
CA ASP A 503 16.59 -7.53 21.98
C ASP A 503 16.95 -9.05 21.95
N ASP A 504 16.05 -9.94 22.45
CA ASP A 504 16.26 -11.39 22.49
C ASP A 504 16.01 -12.08 21.14
N PHE A 505 15.22 -11.44 20.27
CA PHE A 505 14.82 -12.02 18.99
C PHE A 505 15.56 -11.36 17.84
N ARG A 506 16.26 -12.20 17.07
CA ARG A 506 17.11 -11.75 15.96
C ARG A 506 16.81 -12.55 14.72
N MET A 507 16.73 -11.89 13.58
CA MET A 507 16.55 -12.51 12.27
C MET A 507 17.80 -12.34 11.41
N PRO A 508 18.13 -13.30 10.51
CA PRO A 508 19.17 -13.13 9.53
C PRO A 508 18.82 -12.00 8.55
N LEU A 509 19.72 -11.03 8.41
CA LEU A 509 19.67 -9.98 7.40
C LEU A 509 20.81 -10.19 6.40
N LEU A 510 20.46 -10.19 5.13
CA LEU A 510 21.40 -10.24 4.01
C LEU A 510 21.45 -8.88 3.33
N LEU A 511 22.65 -8.36 3.12
CA LEU A 511 22.87 -7.12 2.38
C LEU A 511 23.78 -7.37 1.19
N VAL A 512 23.51 -6.70 0.07
CA VAL A 512 24.40 -6.63 -1.08
C VAL A 512 24.77 -5.17 -1.29
N GLU A 513 26.01 -4.83 -0.98
CA GLU A 513 26.56 -3.49 -1.19
C GLU A 513 27.08 -3.36 -2.61
N ASP A 514 26.65 -2.33 -3.30
CA ASP A 514 27.15 -1.93 -4.61
C ASP A 514 27.52 -0.45 -4.56
N ARG A 515 28.79 -0.11 -4.87
CA ARG A 515 29.33 1.26 -4.76
C ARG A 515 29.50 1.88 -6.14
N ASN A 516 28.43 1.88 -6.89
CA ASN A 516 28.32 2.50 -8.20
C ASN A 516 27.17 3.51 -8.19
N ASP A 517 27.17 4.41 -9.17
CA ASP A 517 26.07 5.33 -9.41
C ASP A 517 24.88 4.69 -10.14
N GLU A 518 25.08 3.50 -10.70
CA GLU A 518 24.04 2.67 -11.30
C GLU A 518 24.18 1.23 -10.83
N SER A 519 23.10 0.62 -10.35
CA SER A 519 23.06 -0.77 -9.91
C SER A 519 21.84 -1.50 -10.47
N VAL A 520 22.05 -2.74 -10.87
CA VAL A 520 20.96 -3.68 -11.23
C VAL A 520 21.14 -4.94 -10.40
N PHE A 521 20.24 -5.17 -9.47
CA PHE A 521 20.19 -6.39 -8.67
C PHE A 521 19.22 -7.37 -9.33
N VAL A 522 19.69 -8.55 -9.67
CA VAL A 522 18.89 -9.61 -10.31
C VAL A 522 18.88 -10.82 -9.41
N ALA A 523 17.74 -11.07 -8.80
CA ALA A 523 17.53 -12.16 -7.85
C ALA A 523 16.47 -13.15 -8.36
N VAL A 524 16.69 -14.41 -8.08
CA VAL A 524 15.70 -15.48 -8.27
C VAL A 524 15.45 -16.10 -6.90
N TRP A 525 14.20 -16.00 -6.44
CA TRP A 525 13.73 -16.53 -5.18
C TRP A 525 12.94 -17.80 -5.38
N GLU A 526 13.27 -18.86 -4.66
CA GLU A 526 12.52 -20.11 -4.70
C GLU A 526 12.16 -20.57 -3.28
N PRO A 527 10.89 -20.46 -2.89
CA PRO A 527 10.38 -21.20 -1.73
C PRO A 527 10.46 -22.69 -2.00
N PHE A 528 10.92 -23.46 -1.03
CA PHE A 528 11.07 -24.91 -1.22
C PHE A 528 10.71 -25.70 0.02
N ARG A 529 10.25 -26.94 -0.20
CA ARG A 529 10.16 -27.98 0.80
C ARG A 529 11.16 -29.09 0.43
N ASP A 530 11.95 -29.53 1.40
CA ASP A 530 13.06 -30.46 1.31
C ASP A 530 14.28 -29.89 0.56
N ARG A 531 14.17 -29.56 -0.71
CA ARG A 531 15.25 -28.97 -1.53
C ARG A 531 14.72 -28.08 -2.64
N PRO A 532 15.50 -27.08 -3.05
CA PRO A 532 15.16 -26.29 -4.25
C PRO A 532 15.07 -27.17 -5.50
N ARG A 533 14.22 -26.79 -6.43
CA ARG A 533 14.09 -27.41 -7.76
C ARG A 533 14.99 -26.75 -8.79
N ILE A 534 15.30 -25.47 -8.60
CA ILE A 534 16.23 -24.74 -9.45
C ILE A 534 17.64 -25.30 -9.24
N THR A 535 18.24 -25.72 -10.34
CA THR A 535 19.59 -26.31 -10.35
C THR A 535 20.63 -25.32 -10.81
N SER A 536 20.23 -24.32 -11.64
CA SER A 536 21.14 -23.30 -12.17
C SER A 536 20.36 -22.02 -12.50
N VAL A 537 21.00 -20.89 -12.28
CA VAL A 537 20.60 -19.58 -12.82
C VAL A 537 21.83 -18.96 -13.46
N ARG A 538 21.75 -18.68 -14.76
CA ARG A 538 22.86 -18.05 -15.49
C ARG A 538 22.40 -16.83 -16.28
N PRO A 539 23.24 -15.81 -16.47
CA PRO A 539 22.94 -14.73 -17.38
C PRO A 539 22.88 -15.23 -18.83
N LEU A 540 22.09 -14.55 -19.65
CA LEU A 540 22.10 -14.69 -21.10
C LEU A 540 23.11 -13.71 -21.69
N GLU A 541 23.87 -14.17 -22.68
CA GLU A 541 24.78 -13.33 -23.45
C GLU A 541 24.06 -12.73 -24.66
N PHE A 542 24.21 -11.45 -24.87
CA PHE A 542 23.62 -10.73 -25.98
C PHE A 542 24.58 -10.66 -27.18
N ARG A 543 24.01 -10.74 -28.40
CA ARG A 543 24.71 -10.45 -29.64
C ARG A 543 24.57 -8.96 -29.94
N GLY A 544 25.65 -8.22 -29.76
CA GLY A 544 25.63 -6.76 -29.92
C GLY A 544 25.17 -6.03 -28.64
N ASP A 545 24.59 -4.87 -28.80
CA ASP A 545 24.19 -4.03 -27.67
C ASP A 545 22.98 -4.63 -26.91
N ALA A 546 23.20 -4.98 -25.66
CA ALA A 546 22.14 -5.37 -24.74
C ALA A 546 21.26 -4.19 -24.30
N GLY A 547 21.74 -2.95 -24.47
CA GLY A 547 21.12 -1.78 -23.85
C GLY A 547 20.99 -1.98 -22.33
N ARG A 548 19.78 -1.76 -21.82
CA ARG A 548 19.47 -1.98 -20.40
C ARG A 548 18.80 -3.35 -20.13
N THR A 549 18.76 -4.22 -21.15
CA THR A 549 18.08 -5.52 -21.02
C THR A 549 18.85 -6.46 -20.10
N VAL A 550 18.14 -7.07 -19.17
CA VAL A 550 18.61 -8.21 -18.38
C VAL A 550 18.08 -9.49 -18.99
N GLY A 551 18.95 -10.47 -19.19
CA GLY A 551 18.56 -11.81 -19.64
C GLY A 551 19.09 -12.85 -18.67
N LEU A 552 18.27 -13.84 -18.32
CA LEU A 552 18.67 -14.98 -17.50
C LEU A 552 18.01 -16.28 -17.96
N ALA A 553 18.70 -17.39 -17.75
CA ALA A 553 18.13 -18.73 -17.86
C ALA A 553 18.03 -19.35 -16.47
N VAL A 554 16.84 -19.84 -16.14
CA VAL A 554 16.54 -20.58 -14.91
C VAL A 554 16.33 -22.05 -15.27
N GLU A 555 17.15 -22.93 -14.74
CA GLU A 555 17.15 -24.35 -15.06
C GLU A 555 16.64 -25.18 -13.87
N THR A 556 15.79 -26.14 -14.18
CA THR A 556 15.33 -27.19 -13.26
C THR A 556 15.53 -28.56 -13.90
N ALA A 557 15.30 -29.65 -13.18
CA ALA A 557 15.39 -31.00 -13.74
C ALA A 557 14.37 -31.22 -14.88
N GLY A 558 14.70 -30.79 -16.09
CA GLY A 558 13.93 -31.03 -17.30
C GLY A 558 13.15 -29.84 -17.85
N ARG A 559 13.27 -28.65 -17.26
CA ARG A 559 12.72 -27.38 -17.77
C ARG A 559 13.79 -26.29 -17.71
N THR A 560 13.84 -25.47 -18.76
CA THR A 560 14.63 -24.24 -18.81
C THR A 560 13.71 -23.07 -19.14
N ASP A 561 13.76 -22.04 -18.32
CA ASP A 561 13.04 -20.78 -18.53
C ASP A 561 14.04 -19.69 -18.91
N TYR A 562 13.86 -19.10 -20.09
CA TYR A 562 14.60 -17.96 -20.56
C TYR A 562 13.77 -16.70 -20.29
N ILE A 563 14.32 -15.77 -19.52
CA ILE A 563 13.64 -14.58 -19.08
C ILE A 563 14.43 -13.36 -19.54
N LEU A 564 13.72 -12.41 -20.16
CA LEU A 564 14.27 -11.14 -20.61
C LEU A 564 13.46 -9.99 -20.02
N VAL A 565 14.15 -8.98 -19.50
CA VAL A 565 13.56 -7.78 -18.88
C VAL A 565 14.24 -6.55 -19.44
N ASP A 566 13.52 -5.79 -20.26
CA ASP A 566 13.99 -4.50 -20.79
C ASP A 566 13.11 -3.38 -20.23
N PRO A 567 13.66 -2.48 -19.37
CA PRO A 567 12.88 -1.41 -18.76
C PRO A 567 12.33 -0.42 -19.79
N ASP A 568 12.99 -0.28 -20.93
CA ASP A 568 12.64 0.68 -21.98
C ASP A 568 11.71 0.07 -23.04
N GLY A 569 11.75 -1.26 -23.21
CA GLY A 569 10.86 -2.03 -24.10
C GLY A 569 11.03 -1.75 -25.60
N GLY A 570 12.01 -0.93 -25.98
CA GLY A 570 12.06 -0.30 -27.30
C GLY A 570 12.98 -0.93 -28.34
N GLY A 571 14.01 -1.65 -27.92
CA GLY A 571 15.04 -2.16 -28.80
C GLY A 571 14.91 -3.65 -29.14
N MET A 572 15.22 -4.04 -30.38
CA MET A 572 15.39 -5.47 -30.71
C MET A 572 16.65 -6.00 -30.04
N ARG A 573 16.52 -7.06 -29.27
CA ARG A 573 17.63 -7.76 -28.60
C ARG A 573 17.76 -9.17 -29.16
N ALA A 574 18.97 -9.63 -29.28
CA ALA A 574 19.26 -11.02 -29.68
C ALA A 574 20.29 -11.64 -28.72
N THR A 575 20.08 -12.89 -28.35
CA THR A 575 21.00 -13.62 -27.47
C THR A 575 21.79 -14.67 -28.21
N THR A 576 22.89 -15.13 -27.63
CA THR A 576 23.67 -16.28 -28.15
C THR A 576 22.87 -17.58 -28.08
N ASP A 577 21.92 -17.68 -27.17
CA ASP A 577 20.94 -18.78 -27.08
C ASP A 577 19.90 -18.79 -28.20
N GLY A 578 19.98 -17.86 -29.18
CA GLY A 578 19.13 -17.79 -30.36
C GLY A 578 17.73 -17.21 -30.09
N ILE A 579 17.62 -16.36 -29.06
CA ILE A 579 16.38 -15.65 -28.73
C ILE A 579 16.44 -14.26 -29.37
N SER A 580 15.33 -13.86 -30.00
CA SER A 580 15.05 -12.48 -30.42
C SER A 580 13.92 -11.92 -29.58
N PHE A 581 14.11 -10.72 -29.06
CA PHE A 581 13.19 -10.10 -28.11
C PHE A 581 13.06 -8.59 -28.36
N GLN A 582 11.81 -8.13 -28.38
CA GLN A 582 11.46 -6.71 -28.33
C GLN A 582 10.22 -6.56 -27.46
N GLY A 583 10.38 -6.08 -26.23
CA GLY A 583 9.33 -5.96 -25.23
C GLY A 583 9.87 -5.52 -23.87
N ARG A 584 8.99 -5.44 -22.89
CA ARG A 584 9.34 -5.11 -21.51
C ARG A 584 9.70 -6.36 -20.70
N PHE A 585 8.91 -7.41 -20.85
CA PHE A 585 9.14 -8.70 -20.23
C PHE A 585 8.86 -9.82 -21.23
N GLY A 586 9.75 -10.81 -21.30
CA GLY A 586 9.59 -12.00 -22.12
C GLY A 586 10.01 -13.25 -21.36
N LEU A 587 9.21 -14.31 -21.46
CA LEU A 587 9.55 -15.63 -20.91
C LEU A 587 9.32 -16.70 -21.97
N ILE A 588 10.32 -17.56 -22.18
CA ILE A 588 10.23 -18.78 -22.97
C ILE A 588 10.52 -19.95 -22.05
N SER A 589 9.55 -20.84 -21.86
CA SER A 589 9.76 -22.10 -21.15
C SER A 589 9.99 -23.23 -22.13
N GLU A 590 11.05 -24.00 -21.90
CA GLU A 590 11.36 -25.19 -22.70
C GLU A 590 11.41 -26.44 -21.81
N ARG A 591 10.91 -27.56 -22.34
CA ARG A 591 11.08 -28.88 -21.74
C ARG A 591 11.81 -29.78 -22.73
N ARG A 592 13.01 -30.27 -22.34
CA ARG A 592 13.87 -31.11 -23.22
C ARG A 592 14.12 -30.46 -24.58
N GLY A 593 14.36 -29.14 -24.61
CA GLY A 593 14.62 -28.37 -25.82
C GLY A 593 13.41 -28.08 -26.71
N LYS A 594 12.19 -28.42 -26.26
CA LYS A 594 10.94 -28.07 -26.96
C LYS A 594 10.22 -26.97 -26.19
N PRO A 595 9.81 -25.85 -26.84
CA PRO A 595 9.04 -24.80 -26.17
C PRO A 595 7.75 -25.38 -25.57
N LEU A 596 7.52 -25.05 -24.28
CA LEU A 596 6.35 -25.41 -23.52
C LEU A 596 5.34 -24.26 -23.50
N SER A 597 5.85 -23.03 -23.32
CA SER A 597 5.05 -21.80 -23.36
C SER A 597 5.92 -20.61 -23.68
N MET A 598 5.30 -19.56 -24.16
CA MET A 598 5.91 -18.25 -24.37
C MET A 598 4.99 -17.19 -23.82
N HIS A 599 5.57 -16.17 -23.18
CA HIS A 599 4.87 -15.02 -22.63
C HIS A 599 5.63 -13.74 -22.99
N LEU A 600 4.92 -12.74 -23.50
CA LEU A 600 5.47 -11.44 -23.89
C LEU A 600 4.58 -10.33 -23.33
N ASP A 601 5.12 -9.45 -22.52
CA ASP A 601 4.44 -8.26 -22.02
C ASP A 601 5.07 -6.98 -22.60
N GLY A 602 4.21 -6.06 -23.03
CA GLY A 602 4.58 -4.74 -23.54
C GLY A 602 5.55 -4.80 -24.71
N GLY A 603 5.37 -5.75 -25.64
CA GLY A 603 6.29 -5.96 -26.73
C GLY A 603 5.68 -6.43 -28.03
N THR A 604 6.51 -6.49 -29.09
CA THR A 604 6.10 -6.86 -30.43
C THR A 604 6.63 -8.22 -30.88
N LEU A 605 7.73 -8.70 -30.23
CA LEU A 605 8.37 -9.96 -30.65
C LEU A 605 9.04 -10.69 -29.50
N LEU A 606 8.77 -11.98 -29.40
CA LEU A 606 9.56 -12.94 -28.65
C LEU A 606 9.70 -14.20 -29.52
N ALA A 607 10.95 -14.57 -29.86
CA ALA A 607 11.19 -15.69 -30.75
C ALA A 607 12.39 -16.53 -30.32
N LYS A 608 12.35 -17.83 -30.54
CA LYS A 608 13.47 -18.77 -30.42
C LYS A 608 13.38 -19.88 -31.45
N GLY A 609 14.43 -19.99 -32.27
CA GLY A 609 14.44 -20.92 -33.39
C GLY A 609 13.34 -20.62 -34.41
N ARG A 610 12.44 -21.59 -34.65
CA ARG A 610 11.31 -21.44 -35.58
C ARG A 610 10.03 -20.96 -34.92
N ARG A 611 10.01 -20.82 -33.58
CA ARG A 611 8.84 -20.37 -32.83
C ARG A 611 8.91 -18.89 -32.57
N GLU A 612 7.78 -18.25 -32.76
CA GLU A 612 7.63 -16.80 -32.63
C GLU A 612 6.29 -16.49 -31.98
N LEU A 613 6.33 -15.61 -31.02
CA LEU A 613 5.17 -14.96 -30.42
C LEU A 613 5.21 -13.48 -30.79
N ARG A 614 4.18 -13.03 -31.49
CA ARG A 614 3.98 -11.62 -31.82
C ARG A 614 2.98 -11.00 -30.88
N GLY A 615 3.39 -9.89 -30.28
CA GLY A 615 2.52 -9.01 -29.53
C GLY A 615 2.14 -7.78 -30.34
N ARG A 616 1.42 -6.88 -29.69
CA ARG A 616 1.10 -5.57 -30.22
C ARG A 616 1.81 -4.51 -29.39
N PRO A 617 2.25 -3.40 -29.99
CA PRO A 617 2.72 -2.28 -29.20
C PRO A 617 1.59 -1.80 -28.30
N GLY A 618 1.94 -1.42 -27.08
CA GLY A 618 0.98 -0.82 -26.16
C GLY A 618 0.32 0.41 -26.77
N LEU A 619 -0.96 0.58 -26.51
CA LEU A 619 -1.74 1.71 -26.99
C LEU A 619 -1.57 2.90 -26.02
N GLU A 620 -1.19 4.06 -26.54
CA GLU A 620 -1.17 5.30 -25.80
C GLU A 620 -2.13 6.31 -26.42
N VAL A 621 -3.09 6.83 -25.65
CA VAL A 621 -4.12 7.74 -26.12
C VAL A 621 -4.29 8.90 -25.14
N LYS A 622 -4.60 10.09 -25.68
CA LYS A 622 -4.83 11.28 -24.88
C LYS A 622 -6.25 11.27 -24.30
N ILE A 623 -6.37 11.70 -23.05
CA ILE A 623 -7.66 11.92 -22.39
C ILE A 623 -8.06 13.39 -22.61
N VAL A 624 -9.20 13.61 -23.21
CA VAL A 624 -9.68 14.96 -23.56
C VAL A 624 -10.82 15.45 -22.69
N GLY A 625 -11.45 14.58 -21.91
CA GLY A 625 -12.56 14.97 -21.04
C GLY A 625 -13.00 13.92 -20.03
N LEU A 626 -13.79 14.38 -19.06
CA LEU A 626 -14.57 13.56 -18.17
C LEU A 626 -16.04 13.75 -18.55
N ARG A 627 -16.79 12.66 -18.70
CA ARG A 627 -18.19 12.68 -19.07
C ARG A 627 -19.04 11.92 -18.07
N ARG A 628 -20.15 12.51 -17.64
CA ARG A 628 -21.11 11.88 -16.74
C ARG A 628 -22.41 11.61 -17.51
N GLU A 629 -22.81 10.35 -17.60
CA GLU A 629 -24.04 9.92 -18.27
C GLU A 629 -24.71 8.81 -17.46
N ALA A 630 -26.00 8.98 -17.18
CA ALA A 630 -26.84 8.00 -16.49
C ALA A 630 -26.19 7.44 -15.20
N GLY A 631 -25.58 8.32 -14.40
CA GLY A 631 -24.91 7.95 -13.13
C GLY A 631 -23.53 7.32 -13.27
N ASN A 632 -23.02 7.12 -14.49
CA ASN A 632 -21.68 6.61 -14.75
C ASN A 632 -20.72 7.74 -15.12
N GLU A 633 -19.43 7.54 -14.76
CA GLU A 633 -18.35 8.46 -15.13
C GLU A 633 -17.44 7.81 -16.15
N TYR A 634 -17.19 8.52 -17.24
CA TYR A 634 -16.37 8.07 -18.34
C TYR A 634 -15.16 8.98 -18.55
N PHE A 635 -14.05 8.39 -18.98
CA PHE A 635 -12.99 9.13 -19.65
C PHE A 635 -13.29 9.21 -21.16
N GLU A 636 -13.14 10.41 -21.73
CA GLU A 636 -13.24 10.65 -23.15
C GLU A 636 -11.86 10.73 -23.78
N THR A 637 -11.60 9.94 -24.84
CA THR A 637 -10.31 9.88 -25.55
C THR A 637 -10.32 10.77 -26.80
N ASP A 638 -9.15 11.15 -27.30
CA ASP A 638 -9.00 11.95 -28.52
C ASP A 638 -9.17 11.15 -29.81
N VAL A 639 -9.20 9.82 -29.72
CA VAL A 639 -9.34 8.91 -30.87
C VAL A 639 -10.37 7.81 -30.56
N GLU A 640 -10.85 7.18 -31.63
CA GLU A 640 -11.67 5.98 -31.55
C GLU A 640 -10.80 4.74 -31.31
N LEU A 641 -11.05 4.00 -30.25
CA LEU A 641 -10.33 2.79 -29.89
C LEU A 641 -10.91 1.59 -30.66
N ALA A 642 -10.15 1.11 -31.62
CA ALA A 642 -10.52 -0.10 -32.37
C ALA A 642 -10.60 -1.32 -31.42
N GLY A 643 -11.64 -2.13 -31.55
CA GLY A 643 -11.80 -3.35 -30.76
C GLY A 643 -12.20 -3.12 -29.30
N GLY A 644 -12.97 -2.07 -28.99
CA GLY A 644 -13.36 -1.68 -27.64
C GLY A 644 -13.85 -2.83 -26.74
N ALA A 645 -14.57 -3.81 -27.27
CA ALA A 645 -14.99 -5.00 -26.53
C ALA A 645 -13.81 -5.87 -26.04
N ALA A 646 -12.71 -5.93 -26.80
CA ALA A 646 -11.51 -6.68 -26.43
C ALA A 646 -10.69 -5.99 -25.32
N LEU A 647 -10.94 -4.71 -25.08
CA LEU A 647 -10.28 -3.95 -24.00
C LEU A 647 -10.98 -4.13 -22.64
N ARG A 648 -12.17 -4.72 -22.60
CA ARG A 648 -12.85 -5.00 -21.32
C ARG A 648 -12.02 -5.90 -20.44
N LYS A 649 -12.00 -5.60 -19.15
CA LYS A 649 -11.21 -6.26 -18.10
C LYS A 649 -9.69 -6.03 -18.18
N ARG A 650 -9.18 -5.34 -19.21
CA ARG A 650 -7.79 -4.90 -19.26
C ARG A 650 -7.54 -3.79 -18.23
N TRP A 651 -6.30 -3.69 -17.81
CA TRP A 651 -5.82 -2.56 -17.03
C TRP A 651 -5.34 -1.46 -17.97
N LEU A 652 -5.72 -0.24 -17.67
CA LEU A 652 -5.15 0.94 -18.28
C LEU A 652 -4.40 1.77 -17.24
N LEU A 653 -3.24 2.26 -17.61
CA LEU A 653 -2.46 3.16 -16.78
C LEU A 653 -2.77 4.59 -17.22
N HIS A 654 -3.30 5.38 -16.31
CA HIS A 654 -3.49 6.82 -16.48
C HIS A 654 -2.21 7.54 -16.07
N LEU A 655 -1.53 8.11 -17.06
CA LEU A 655 -0.30 8.90 -16.89
C LEU A 655 -0.71 10.37 -16.75
N ARG A 656 -0.64 10.90 -15.55
CA ARG A 656 -1.06 12.26 -15.24
C ARG A 656 0.07 13.27 -15.49
N PRO A 657 -0.25 14.55 -15.77
CA PRO A 657 0.75 15.61 -15.95
C PRO A 657 1.61 15.89 -14.71
N ASP A 658 1.10 15.62 -13.50
CA ASP A 658 1.86 15.76 -12.24
C ASP A 658 2.86 14.61 -12.00
N GLY A 659 2.94 13.64 -12.93
CA GLY A 659 3.82 12.49 -12.85
C GLY A 659 3.27 11.31 -12.07
N ARG A 660 2.06 11.40 -11.50
CA ARG A 660 1.38 10.25 -10.88
C ARG A 660 0.86 9.29 -11.94
N THR A 661 0.79 8.02 -11.60
CA THR A 661 0.02 7.03 -12.35
C THR A 661 -1.14 6.53 -11.51
N ARG A 662 -2.27 6.28 -12.17
CA ARG A 662 -3.38 5.54 -11.62
C ARG A 662 -3.72 4.41 -12.57
N ALA A 663 -4.09 3.26 -12.05
CA ALA A 663 -4.57 2.17 -12.90
C ALA A 663 -6.07 2.02 -12.73
N TYR A 664 -6.73 1.68 -13.83
CA TYR A 664 -8.17 1.45 -13.86
C TYR A 664 -8.45 0.15 -14.63
N ARG A 665 -9.38 -0.63 -14.13
CA ARG A 665 -9.89 -1.77 -14.86
C ARG A 665 -11.01 -1.30 -15.78
N ILE A 666 -10.94 -1.65 -17.05
CA ILE A 666 -11.95 -1.24 -18.06
C ILE A 666 -13.19 -2.10 -17.89
N LEU A 667 -14.34 -1.51 -17.60
CA LEU A 667 -15.64 -2.17 -17.61
C LEU A 667 -16.28 -2.15 -18.99
N ASP A 668 -16.24 -1.00 -19.66
CA ASP A 668 -16.84 -0.83 -20.98
C ASP A 668 -16.10 0.22 -21.79
N VAL A 669 -16.17 0.08 -23.12
CA VAL A 669 -15.68 1.07 -24.08
C VAL A 669 -16.78 1.30 -25.13
N ARG A 670 -17.21 2.53 -25.28
CA ARG A 670 -18.22 2.94 -26.27
C ARG A 670 -17.62 3.90 -27.27
N THR A 671 -17.97 3.73 -28.53
CA THR A 671 -17.60 4.67 -29.57
C THR A 671 -18.54 5.88 -29.58
N SER A 672 -17.98 7.06 -29.74
CA SER A 672 -18.69 8.33 -29.89
C SER A 672 -17.94 9.16 -30.93
N VAL A 673 -18.54 9.45 -32.05
CA VAL A 673 -18.03 10.19 -33.22
C VAL A 673 -16.54 10.56 -33.16
N GLY A 674 -15.66 9.66 -33.67
CA GLY A 674 -14.21 9.88 -33.71
C GLY A 674 -13.47 9.78 -32.35
N ARG A 675 -14.17 9.38 -31.28
CA ARG A 675 -13.67 9.27 -29.91
C ARG A 675 -14.18 8.00 -29.25
N SER A 676 -13.62 7.66 -28.11
CA SER A 676 -14.15 6.60 -27.24
C SER A 676 -14.45 7.12 -25.84
N LEU A 677 -15.50 6.57 -25.24
CA LEU A 677 -15.84 6.72 -23.85
C LEU A 677 -15.45 5.44 -23.10
N ILE A 678 -14.51 5.55 -22.18
CA ILE A 678 -14.04 4.43 -21.36
C ILE A 678 -14.71 4.52 -19.99
N LEU A 679 -15.46 3.47 -19.63
CA LEU A 679 -16.03 3.31 -18.29
C LEU A 679 -15.03 2.54 -17.42
N PRO A 680 -14.39 3.20 -16.44
CA PRO A 680 -13.54 2.51 -15.50
C PRO A 680 -14.34 1.87 -14.35
N GLU A 681 -13.84 0.81 -13.78
CA GLU A 681 -14.36 0.22 -12.55
C GLU A 681 -14.20 1.22 -11.40
N GLY A 682 -15.28 1.48 -10.65
CA GLY A 682 -15.28 2.43 -9.54
C GLY A 682 -15.40 3.92 -9.92
N GLY A 683 -15.58 4.22 -11.22
CA GLY A 683 -15.64 5.59 -11.72
C GLY A 683 -14.25 6.20 -11.96
N THR A 684 -14.20 7.45 -12.38
CA THR A 684 -12.94 8.14 -12.68
C THR A 684 -12.20 8.58 -11.42
N GLY A 685 -12.95 8.83 -10.33
CA GLY A 685 -12.40 9.37 -9.08
C GLY A 685 -11.82 10.78 -9.24
N LEU A 686 -12.15 11.47 -10.33
CA LEU A 686 -11.66 12.81 -10.67
C LEU A 686 -12.79 13.82 -10.81
N GLU A 687 -12.51 15.06 -10.47
CA GLU A 687 -13.41 16.18 -10.74
C GLU A 687 -12.67 17.37 -11.34
N ALA A 688 -13.38 18.14 -12.17
CA ALA A 688 -12.87 19.40 -12.68
C ALA A 688 -12.97 20.48 -11.59
N VAL A 689 -11.87 21.19 -11.36
CA VAL A 689 -11.85 22.31 -10.41
C VAL A 689 -12.54 23.51 -11.04
N LYS A 690 -13.66 23.93 -10.43
CA LYS A 690 -14.40 25.14 -10.84
C LYS A 690 -13.78 26.38 -10.18
N GLY A 691 -13.41 27.41 -10.95
CA GLY A 691 -12.91 28.66 -10.37
C GLY A 691 -12.13 29.51 -11.38
N PRO A 692 -11.57 30.65 -10.93
CA PRO A 692 -10.81 31.56 -11.80
C PRO A 692 -9.53 30.96 -12.38
N ALA A 693 -9.18 29.76 -12.00
CA ALA A 693 -7.99 29.05 -12.45
C ALA A 693 -8.03 28.56 -13.91
N GLY A 694 -9.14 28.75 -14.63
CA GLY A 694 -9.29 28.37 -16.05
C GLY A 694 -9.61 26.88 -16.26
N PRO A 695 -9.97 26.51 -17.51
CA PRO A 695 -10.22 25.11 -17.88
C PRO A 695 -8.94 24.29 -17.86
N GLY A 696 -9.03 23.00 -17.49
CA GLY A 696 -7.91 22.07 -17.54
C GLY A 696 -7.25 21.77 -16.20
N LYS A 697 -7.87 22.22 -15.09
CA LYS A 697 -7.49 21.80 -13.74
C LYS A 697 -8.43 20.71 -13.24
N TYR A 698 -7.84 19.71 -12.64
CA TYR A 698 -8.55 18.54 -12.09
C TYR A 698 -8.01 18.21 -10.70
N ARG A 699 -8.79 17.49 -9.90
CA ARG A 699 -8.33 16.93 -8.63
C ARG A 699 -8.91 15.53 -8.39
N ASP A 700 -8.24 14.78 -7.53
CA ASP A 700 -8.78 13.53 -6.99
C ASP A 700 -9.95 13.83 -6.06
N VAL A 701 -11.05 13.08 -6.19
CA VAL A 701 -12.20 13.13 -5.27
C VAL A 701 -11.86 12.45 -3.94
N TYR A 702 -11.02 11.44 -3.99
CA TYR A 702 -10.54 10.67 -2.84
C TYR A 702 -9.15 11.14 -2.42
N PHE A 703 -8.73 10.72 -1.20
CA PHE A 703 -7.36 10.97 -0.77
C PHE A 703 -6.35 10.56 -1.88
N PRO A 704 -5.29 11.32 -2.13
CA PRO A 704 -4.77 12.49 -1.39
C PRO A 704 -5.34 13.84 -1.87
N HIS A 705 -6.43 13.90 -2.60
CA HIS A 705 -7.05 15.12 -3.15
C HIS A 705 -6.10 15.94 -4.04
N SER A 706 -5.16 15.26 -4.68
CA SER A 706 -4.11 15.93 -5.47
C SER A 706 -4.70 16.68 -6.64
N GLY A 707 -4.52 17.98 -6.64
CA GLY A 707 -4.81 18.83 -7.79
C GLY A 707 -3.69 18.75 -8.84
N PHE A 708 -4.05 18.85 -10.12
CA PHE A 708 -3.09 18.91 -11.21
C PHE A 708 -3.60 19.74 -12.39
N ASP A 709 -2.65 20.35 -13.11
CA ASP A 709 -2.88 21.19 -14.26
C ASP A 709 -2.37 20.52 -15.54
N GLY A 710 -2.66 21.12 -16.70
CA GLY A 710 -2.17 20.60 -17.98
C GLY A 710 -3.08 19.57 -18.64
N GLY A 711 -4.34 19.48 -18.19
CA GLY A 711 -5.32 18.54 -18.72
C GLY A 711 -5.30 17.20 -17.99
N LEU A 712 -5.90 16.19 -18.58
CA LEU A 712 -6.07 14.87 -17.97
C LEU A 712 -4.91 13.89 -18.25
N GLY A 713 -3.94 14.25 -19.11
CA GLY A 713 -2.84 13.34 -19.46
C GLY A 713 -3.21 12.28 -20.49
N THR A 714 -2.57 11.12 -20.40
CA THR A 714 -2.72 10.02 -21.37
C THR A 714 -3.05 8.71 -20.69
N PHE A 715 -3.65 7.80 -21.44
CA PHE A 715 -3.76 6.39 -21.08
C PHE A 715 -2.73 5.56 -21.80
N ARG A 716 -2.13 4.62 -21.07
CA ARG A 716 -1.34 3.53 -21.64
C ARG A 716 -2.04 2.21 -21.32
N ILE A 717 -2.32 1.44 -22.36
CA ILE A 717 -2.81 0.06 -22.24
C ILE A 717 -1.65 -0.83 -22.68
N LEU A 718 -1.10 -1.59 -21.73
CA LEU A 718 -0.10 -2.60 -22.04
C LEU A 718 -0.81 -3.84 -22.58
N GLU A 719 -0.29 -4.36 -23.67
CA GLU A 719 -0.78 -5.61 -24.24
C GLU A 719 0.20 -6.74 -23.99
N SER A 720 -0.32 -7.86 -23.54
CA SER A 720 0.43 -9.10 -23.38
C SER A 720 -0.04 -10.14 -24.40
N ALA A 721 0.87 -11.02 -24.75
CA ALA A 721 0.58 -12.18 -25.59
C ALA A 721 1.22 -13.41 -24.95
N TRP A 722 0.57 -14.56 -25.05
CA TRP A 722 1.11 -15.83 -24.56
C TRP A 722 0.62 -17.03 -25.38
N THR A 723 1.42 -18.08 -25.35
CA THR A 723 1.04 -19.39 -25.93
C THR A 723 1.21 -20.47 -24.88
N LYS A 724 0.34 -21.45 -24.91
CA LYS A 724 0.49 -22.74 -24.22
C LYS A 724 0.42 -23.85 -25.31
N ASP A 725 1.32 -24.82 -25.19
CA ASP A 725 1.22 -26.05 -26.02
C ASP A 725 0.27 -27.05 -25.37
#